data_c51b60e854b537bc1a09e25e4f9c24f2
#
_entry.id   c51b60e854b537bc1a09e25e4f9c24f2
#
_cell.length_a   1.000
_cell.length_b   1.000
_cell.length_c   1.000
_cell.angle_alpha   90.00
_cell.angle_beta   90.00
_cell.angle_gamma   90.00
#
_symmetry.space_group_name_H-M   'P 1'
#
loop_
_entity.id
_entity.type
_entity.pdbx_description
1 polymer ?
#
loop_
_entity_poly.entity_id
_entity_poly.type
_entity_poly.pdbx_seq_one_letter_code
_entity_poly.pdbx_strand_id
1 'polypeptide(L)'
;MSDETIFINRELSWLDFNRRVLALGKDKNVPLAEQVKFLAIYGSNLDEFFMVRVGSLQERANLEQSKSKKEKRENKTNMTAAEQLAAIMPKTAQLQADCDKYYAKALEELAGCGYRKVDFDHLSKEDERFWKKYFQTELFPILSPQIVDSRHPFPFLRNKEIYLGVLLREKHPNAQSLGIIPISSQMERLHFVKKDGETQFALVEELVLHYASSIFGKESILESCLFRVTRNADIDVKEGMMDHDIDYREIMTELLKRRRKLAAVRLQVTPEAAPEVQRLLCSRLELSGKRVFVQKSPLDLSFFYKLTGRIEAEDHPGLFYPAARPMLPPPDYDLTEEVQKHDVLLSYPYQSIRPFIDMLKKAARDPDVISIKMTLYRMARESQIVQALMEAAENGKEVVALVELRARFDEQNNIDWSKQLESAGCTVIYGFEDYKVHSKLTLITRKGAEGYSYITQIGTGNYNEKTSELYTDYSFITADERIGEEASKVFRNLAVQQLTEESDKMLVAPLRFKSVLLDEMDHIIAAARMGRPASMILKNNSISDRDIILKLQEASCAGVRIDMIVRGICCVRAEVPGKTENLHIRSLVGRYLEHGRIYSFFDGVHTRIYIASGDFLTRNTECRVEVGVRVEDPVLVKKLTDILQLQLRDNVNAREMCADGSYQKVKPAEGEPIVNSQMGMYDLLRNDWTREEPWKPTTPKAAPAEAPAAEKQTAAEGPKAKTPEVPVQEPPKAKGPDFVEAAPATPAPIHLEPTEHPKGGDHFDELEQMLAEQGGCQLTCQFCDAVYDFSAEDLKGLLKNM
;
A
#
# COMPACT_ATOMS: atom_id res chain seq x y z
N MET A 1 -26.82 -33.40 -7.21
CA MET A 1 -26.47 -31.96 -7.29
C MET A 1 -25.08 -31.83 -6.76
N SER A 2 -24.11 -31.38 -7.55
CA SER A 2 -22.77 -31.14 -7.10
C SER A 2 -22.86 -30.11 -5.96
N ASP A 3 -22.22 -30.38 -4.84
CA ASP A 3 -22.18 -29.48 -3.67
C ASP A 3 -21.34 -28.26 -4.03
N GLU A 4 -21.94 -27.31 -4.75
CA GLU A 4 -21.23 -26.12 -5.24
C GLU A 4 -20.78 -25.30 -4.04
N THR A 5 -19.47 -25.18 -3.88
CA THR A 5 -18.90 -24.37 -2.82
C THR A 5 -19.13 -22.88 -3.10
N ILE A 6 -19.50 -22.13 -2.05
CA ILE A 6 -19.60 -20.67 -2.11
C ILE A 6 -18.23 -19.99 -2.09
N PHE A 7 -17.16 -20.74 -1.85
CA PHE A 7 -15.83 -20.17 -1.68
C PHE A 7 -15.04 -20.11 -2.97
N ILE A 8 -14.25 -19.03 -3.10
CA ILE A 8 -13.25 -18.81 -4.15
C ILE A 8 -11.87 -18.76 -3.51
N ASN A 9 -10.86 -19.40 -4.14
CA ASN A 9 -9.48 -19.31 -3.69
C ASN A 9 -8.98 -17.86 -3.76
N ARG A 10 -8.31 -17.43 -2.70
CA ARG A 10 -7.86 -16.04 -2.52
C ARG A 10 -6.89 -15.57 -3.62
N GLU A 11 -5.94 -16.40 -4.01
CA GLU A 11 -4.91 -16.04 -4.98
C GLU A 11 -5.48 -16.02 -6.41
N LEU A 12 -6.39 -16.92 -6.71
CA LEU A 12 -7.09 -16.92 -8.00
C LEU A 12 -8.03 -15.72 -8.12
N SER A 13 -8.73 -15.36 -7.03
CA SER A 13 -9.54 -14.15 -6.98
C SER A 13 -8.69 -12.88 -7.16
N TRP A 14 -7.46 -12.87 -6.62
CA TRP A 14 -6.53 -11.75 -6.83
C TRP A 14 -6.14 -11.60 -8.31
N LEU A 15 -5.88 -12.71 -9.01
CA LEU A 15 -5.59 -12.69 -10.44
C LEU A 15 -6.80 -12.17 -11.24
N ASP A 16 -8.03 -12.52 -10.83
CA ASP A 16 -9.25 -11.99 -11.46
C ASP A 16 -9.42 -10.47 -11.19
N PHE A 17 -9.01 -9.98 -10.02
CA PHE A 17 -8.92 -8.55 -9.79
C PHE A 17 -7.91 -7.90 -10.76
N ASN A 18 -6.70 -8.43 -10.88
CA ASN A 18 -5.70 -7.86 -11.79
C ASN A 18 -6.11 -7.98 -13.28
N ARG A 19 -6.92 -8.99 -13.63
CA ARG A 19 -7.60 -9.05 -14.94
C ARG A 19 -8.54 -7.87 -15.17
N ARG A 20 -9.30 -7.44 -14.13
CA ARG A 20 -10.18 -6.26 -14.24
C ARG A 20 -9.38 -4.97 -14.42
N VAL A 21 -8.22 -4.84 -13.78
CA VAL A 21 -7.27 -3.73 -14.00
C VAL A 21 -6.74 -3.75 -15.43
N LEU A 22 -6.24 -4.91 -15.88
CA LEU A 22 -5.73 -5.09 -17.25
C LEU A 22 -6.79 -4.75 -18.32
N ALA A 23 -8.05 -5.06 -18.06
CA ALA A 23 -9.14 -4.81 -19.01
C ALA A 23 -9.39 -3.32 -19.27
N LEU A 24 -8.95 -2.42 -18.41
CA LEU A 24 -8.98 -0.97 -18.64
C LEU A 24 -7.97 -0.54 -19.72
N GLY A 25 -6.88 -1.31 -19.89
CA GLY A 25 -5.89 -1.08 -20.94
C GLY A 25 -6.40 -1.31 -22.37
N LYS A 26 -7.67 -1.74 -22.55
CA LYS A 26 -8.33 -1.86 -23.86
C LYS A 26 -9.70 -1.22 -23.92
N ASP A 27 -10.18 -0.65 -22.81
CA ASP A 27 -11.52 -0.09 -22.72
C ASP A 27 -11.60 1.24 -23.48
N LYS A 28 -12.44 1.29 -24.51
CA LYS A 28 -12.61 2.49 -25.36
C LYS A 28 -13.14 3.73 -24.62
N ASN A 29 -13.73 3.53 -23.43
CA ASN A 29 -14.17 4.64 -22.57
C ASN A 29 -13.05 5.21 -21.70
N VAL A 30 -11.86 4.60 -21.73
CA VAL A 30 -10.66 5.05 -21.05
C VAL A 30 -9.76 5.77 -22.08
N PRO A 31 -9.33 7.01 -21.84
CA PRO A 31 -8.40 7.72 -22.73
C PRO A 31 -7.08 6.96 -22.92
N LEU A 32 -6.44 7.09 -24.09
CA LEU A 32 -5.31 6.24 -24.49
C LEU A 32 -4.11 6.33 -23.54
N ALA A 33 -3.73 7.52 -23.08
CA ALA A 33 -2.64 7.68 -22.11
C ALA A 33 -2.95 7.00 -20.77
N GLU A 34 -4.23 6.95 -20.37
CA GLU A 34 -4.66 6.23 -19.18
C GLU A 34 -4.70 4.71 -19.41
N GLN A 35 -5.09 4.25 -20.62
CA GLN A 35 -5.04 2.81 -20.96
C GLN A 35 -3.63 2.25 -20.78
N VAL A 36 -2.59 2.95 -21.26
CA VAL A 36 -1.20 2.48 -21.12
C VAL A 36 -0.70 2.56 -19.67
N LYS A 37 -1.17 3.53 -18.87
CA LYS A 37 -0.94 3.54 -17.42
C LYS A 37 -1.54 2.30 -16.75
N PHE A 38 -2.74 1.85 -17.15
CA PHE A 38 -3.34 0.62 -16.60
C PHE A 38 -2.56 -0.65 -16.99
N LEU A 39 -1.92 -0.69 -18.17
CA LEU A 39 -0.98 -1.78 -18.51
C LEU A 39 0.23 -1.77 -17.56
N ALA A 40 0.79 -0.60 -17.25
CA ALA A 40 1.89 -0.46 -16.29
C ALA A 40 1.46 -0.87 -14.86
N ILE A 41 0.28 -0.45 -14.41
CA ILE A 41 -0.30 -0.84 -13.12
C ILE A 41 -0.50 -2.36 -13.04
N TYR A 42 -1.05 -2.99 -14.10
CA TYR A 42 -1.18 -4.44 -14.17
C TYR A 42 0.15 -5.15 -13.97
N GLY A 43 1.21 -4.71 -14.66
CA GLY A 43 2.55 -5.27 -14.55
C GLY A 43 3.15 -5.11 -13.15
N SER A 44 3.03 -3.92 -12.57
CA SER A 44 3.49 -3.64 -11.21
C SER A 44 2.76 -4.46 -10.16
N ASN A 45 1.43 -4.57 -10.26
CA ASN A 45 0.62 -5.41 -9.40
C ASN A 45 1.06 -6.88 -9.47
N LEU A 46 1.31 -7.39 -10.69
CA LEU A 46 1.75 -8.77 -10.89
C LEU A 46 3.14 -9.02 -10.29
N ASP A 47 4.06 -8.06 -10.41
CA ASP A 47 5.36 -8.13 -9.74
C ASP A 47 5.20 -8.27 -8.22
N GLU A 48 4.38 -7.42 -7.60
CA GLU A 48 4.12 -7.49 -6.16
C GLU A 48 3.48 -8.84 -5.77
N PHE A 49 2.54 -9.33 -6.54
CA PHE A 49 1.92 -10.64 -6.31
C PHE A 49 2.93 -11.78 -6.30
N PHE A 50 3.86 -11.79 -7.28
CA PHE A 50 4.93 -12.79 -7.32
C PHE A 50 5.91 -12.62 -6.17
N MET A 51 6.36 -11.40 -5.89
CA MET A 51 7.29 -11.13 -4.80
C MET A 51 6.75 -11.53 -3.43
N VAL A 52 5.45 -11.38 -3.21
CA VAL A 52 4.85 -11.55 -1.88
C VAL A 52 4.11 -12.87 -1.78
N ARG A 53 3.13 -13.10 -2.67
CA ARG A 53 2.20 -14.23 -2.51
C ARG A 53 2.75 -15.53 -3.09
N VAL A 54 3.28 -15.48 -4.31
CA VAL A 54 3.92 -16.65 -4.93
C VAL A 54 5.18 -17.02 -4.17
N GLY A 55 5.94 -16.03 -3.69
CA GLY A 55 7.10 -16.23 -2.81
C GLY A 55 6.74 -17.03 -1.56
N SER A 56 5.77 -16.55 -0.78
CA SER A 56 5.32 -17.25 0.44
C SER A 56 4.75 -18.65 0.16
N LEU A 57 3.97 -18.82 -0.92
CA LEU A 57 3.43 -20.13 -1.30
C LEU A 57 4.54 -21.11 -1.68
N GLN A 58 5.59 -20.64 -2.37
CA GLN A 58 6.73 -21.47 -2.73
C GLN A 58 7.50 -21.93 -1.52
N GLU A 59 7.77 -21.02 -0.61
CA GLU A 59 8.48 -21.34 0.62
C GLU A 59 7.72 -22.38 1.44
N ARG A 60 6.38 -22.21 1.55
CA ARG A 60 5.52 -23.19 2.17
C ARG A 60 5.54 -24.54 1.47
N ALA A 61 5.43 -24.58 0.13
CA ALA A 61 5.48 -25.82 -0.64
C ALA A 61 6.80 -26.55 -0.46
N ASN A 62 7.93 -25.83 -0.43
CA ASN A 62 9.27 -26.41 -0.18
C ASN A 62 9.37 -26.99 1.24
N LEU A 63 8.83 -26.29 2.25
CA LEU A 63 8.83 -26.77 3.63
C LEU A 63 7.93 -28.02 3.82
N GLU A 64 6.80 -28.09 3.13
CA GLU A 64 5.90 -29.24 3.14
C GLU A 64 6.55 -30.48 2.52
N GLN A 65 7.34 -30.32 1.46
CA GLN A 65 8.10 -31.40 0.81
C GLN A 65 9.28 -31.89 1.65
N SER A 66 9.95 -31.01 2.39
CA SER A 66 11.18 -31.34 3.16
C SER A 66 10.91 -31.99 4.51
N LYS A 67 9.72 -31.81 5.06
CA LYS A 67 9.35 -32.34 6.38
C LYS A 67 8.14 -33.24 6.21
N SER A 68 8.18 -34.44 6.77
CA SER A 68 7.06 -35.38 6.90
C SER A 68 5.90 -34.80 7.77
N LYS A 69 5.63 -33.51 7.67
CA LYS A 69 4.55 -32.80 8.35
C LYS A 69 3.29 -32.85 7.50
N LYS A 70 2.13 -33.04 8.17
CA LYS A 70 0.81 -32.98 7.58
C LYS A 70 0.66 -31.73 6.71
N GLU A 71 0.31 -31.92 5.43
CA GLU A 71 0.07 -30.82 4.48
C GLU A 71 -0.93 -29.83 5.08
N LYS A 72 -0.55 -28.55 5.11
CA LYS A 72 -1.42 -27.49 5.59
C LYS A 72 -2.25 -26.96 4.43
N ARG A 73 -3.53 -27.27 4.40
CA ARG A 73 -4.50 -26.80 3.39
C ARG A 73 -5.08 -25.45 3.80
N GLU A 74 -5.38 -24.61 2.83
CA GLU A 74 -6.08 -23.35 3.10
C GLU A 74 -7.56 -23.61 3.44
N ASN A 75 -8.19 -22.73 4.22
CA ASN A 75 -9.46 -22.99 4.90
C ASN A 75 -10.73 -22.69 4.10
N LYS A 76 -10.63 -22.38 2.80
CA LYS A 76 -11.78 -22.06 1.90
C LYS A 76 -11.99 -23.13 0.83
N THR A 77 -11.02 -23.30 -0.04
CA THR A 77 -11.06 -24.26 -1.15
C THR A 77 -10.29 -25.53 -0.89
N ASN A 78 -9.69 -25.64 0.33
CA ASN A 78 -8.95 -26.82 0.78
C ASN A 78 -7.73 -27.18 -0.11
N MET A 79 -7.16 -26.20 -0.83
CA MET A 79 -5.98 -26.37 -1.67
C MET A 79 -4.69 -26.32 -0.86
N THR A 80 -3.71 -27.17 -1.20
CA THR A 80 -2.33 -27.07 -0.72
C THR A 80 -1.60 -25.92 -1.38
N ALA A 81 -0.40 -25.54 -0.87
CA ALA A 81 0.43 -24.52 -1.49
C ALA A 81 0.85 -24.91 -2.92
N ALA A 82 1.17 -26.19 -3.15
CA ALA A 82 1.53 -26.71 -4.47
C ALA A 82 0.37 -26.66 -5.47
N GLU A 83 -0.84 -27.04 -5.05
CA GLU A 83 -2.05 -26.96 -5.88
C GLU A 83 -2.40 -25.51 -6.26
N GLN A 84 -2.27 -24.59 -5.32
CA GLN A 84 -2.46 -23.15 -5.58
C GLN A 84 -1.44 -22.63 -6.61
N LEU A 85 -0.15 -22.95 -6.45
CA LEU A 85 0.88 -22.61 -7.42
C LEU A 85 0.59 -23.20 -8.81
N ALA A 86 0.15 -24.46 -8.88
CA ALA A 86 -0.22 -25.12 -10.15
C ALA A 86 -1.39 -24.41 -10.85
N ALA A 87 -2.33 -23.83 -10.12
CA ALA A 87 -3.46 -23.09 -10.67
C ALA A 87 -3.09 -21.64 -11.06
N ILE A 88 -2.16 -21.00 -10.32
CA ILE A 88 -1.71 -19.63 -10.56
C ILE A 88 -0.96 -19.50 -11.89
N MET A 89 -0.05 -20.44 -12.20
CA MET A 89 0.86 -20.32 -13.35
C MET A 89 0.13 -20.22 -14.70
N PRO A 90 -0.80 -21.14 -15.08
CA PRO A 90 -1.50 -21.04 -16.35
C PRO A 90 -2.40 -19.80 -16.43
N LYS A 91 -3.03 -19.41 -15.34
CA LYS A 91 -3.87 -18.21 -15.30
C LYS A 91 -3.04 -16.94 -15.50
N THR A 92 -1.83 -16.90 -14.94
CA THR A 92 -0.88 -15.81 -15.17
C THR A 92 -0.41 -15.76 -16.62
N ALA A 93 -0.08 -16.91 -17.23
CA ALA A 93 0.32 -16.98 -18.65
C ALA A 93 -0.77 -16.47 -19.57
N GLN A 94 -2.04 -16.78 -19.29
CA GLN A 94 -3.17 -16.26 -20.07
C GLN A 94 -3.29 -14.73 -19.93
N LEU A 95 -3.17 -14.19 -18.72
CA LEU A 95 -3.19 -12.74 -18.48
C LEU A 95 -2.05 -12.02 -19.19
N GLN A 96 -0.86 -12.64 -19.24
CA GLN A 96 0.29 -12.11 -19.96
C GLN A 96 0.03 -12.07 -21.48
N ALA A 97 -0.54 -13.13 -22.05
CA ALA A 97 -0.92 -13.15 -23.45
C ALA A 97 -1.99 -12.09 -23.80
N ASP A 98 -2.91 -11.81 -22.89
CA ASP A 98 -3.88 -10.73 -23.07
C ASP A 98 -3.20 -9.34 -22.95
N CYS A 99 -2.24 -9.17 -22.04
CA CYS A 99 -1.44 -7.96 -21.92
C CYS A 99 -0.66 -7.66 -23.21
N ASP A 100 -0.01 -8.68 -23.80
CA ASP A 100 0.73 -8.56 -25.05
C ASP A 100 -0.15 -8.05 -26.21
N LYS A 101 -1.40 -8.54 -26.30
CA LYS A 101 -2.38 -8.07 -27.30
C LYS A 101 -2.78 -6.62 -27.08
N TYR A 102 -3.03 -6.24 -25.82
CA TYR A 102 -3.45 -4.86 -25.49
C TYR A 102 -2.29 -3.89 -25.68
N TYR A 103 -1.08 -4.30 -25.35
CA TYR A 103 0.15 -3.54 -25.61
C TYR A 103 0.35 -3.26 -27.10
N ALA A 104 0.25 -4.30 -27.95
CA ALA A 104 0.40 -4.14 -29.40
C ALA A 104 -0.62 -3.13 -29.97
N LYS A 105 -1.89 -3.27 -29.54
CA LYS A 105 -2.96 -2.36 -29.98
C LYS A 105 -2.72 -0.92 -29.48
N ALA A 106 -2.28 -0.76 -28.23
CA ALA A 106 -1.99 0.57 -27.68
C ALA A 106 -0.84 1.26 -28.43
N LEU A 107 0.19 0.52 -28.90
CA LEU A 107 1.25 1.07 -29.73
C LEU A 107 0.75 1.55 -31.10
N GLU A 108 -0.17 0.80 -31.74
CA GLU A 108 -0.79 1.21 -32.99
C GLU A 108 -1.58 2.54 -32.81
N GLU A 109 -2.36 2.63 -31.75
CA GLU A 109 -3.14 3.83 -31.41
C GLU A 109 -2.23 5.02 -31.05
N LEU A 110 -1.15 4.81 -30.30
CA LEU A 110 -0.14 5.84 -29.98
C LEU A 110 0.56 6.35 -31.25
N ALA A 111 0.93 5.45 -32.16
CA ALA A 111 1.51 5.85 -33.43
C ALA A 111 0.55 6.71 -34.25
N GLY A 112 -0.76 6.40 -34.23
CA GLY A 112 -1.79 7.24 -34.84
C GLY A 112 -1.93 8.63 -34.22
N CYS A 113 -1.47 8.81 -32.99
CA CYS A 113 -1.42 10.09 -32.28
C CYS A 113 -0.05 10.79 -32.35
N GLY A 114 0.89 10.31 -33.19
CA GLY A 114 2.20 10.91 -33.35
C GLY A 114 3.28 10.43 -32.37
N TYR A 115 3.01 9.36 -31.59
CA TYR A 115 3.99 8.74 -30.67
C TYR A 115 4.36 7.35 -31.13
N ARG A 116 5.45 7.22 -31.86
CA ARG A 116 5.87 5.96 -32.50
C ARG A 116 7.04 5.31 -31.78
N LYS A 117 6.89 4.04 -31.44
CA LYS A 117 8.01 3.23 -30.96
C LYS A 117 8.97 2.95 -32.12
N VAL A 118 10.28 3.08 -31.85
CA VAL A 118 11.33 2.75 -32.82
C VAL A 118 11.32 1.23 -33.08
N ASP A 119 11.32 0.87 -34.37
CA ASP A 119 11.49 -0.51 -34.82
C ASP A 119 12.94 -0.71 -35.25
N PHE A 120 13.72 -1.40 -34.42
CA PHE A 120 15.14 -1.64 -34.68
C PHE A 120 15.41 -2.65 -35.80
N ASP A 121 14.43 -3.45 -36.20
CA ASP A 121 14.57 -4.39 -37.31
C ASP A 121 14.41 -3.73 -38.68
N HIS A 122 13.77 -2.54 -38.72
CA HIS A 122 13.44 -1.82 -39.96
C HIS A 122 13.92 -0.36 -39.92
N LEU A 123 15.14 -0.13 -39.43
CA LEU A 123 15.72 1.21 -39.40
C LEU A 123 16.08 1.75 -40.79
N SER A 124 15.84 3.05 -41.05
CA SER A 124 16.42 3.73 -42.17
C SER A 124 17.94 3.84 -42.01
N LYS A 125 18.68 4.06 -43.12
CA LYS A 125 20.15 4.25 -43.03
C LYS A 125 20.57 5.45 -42.19
N GLU A 126 19.71 6.42 -42.04
CA GLU A 126 19.93 7.62 -41.20
C GLU A 126 19.70 7.27 -39.73
N ASP A 127 18.61 6.59 -39.42
CA ASP A 127 18.30 6.16 -38.06
C ASP A 127 19.32 5.16 -37.54
N GLU A 128 19.77 4.24 -38.38
CA GLU A 128 20.84 3.29 -38.05
C GLU A 128 22.12 4.02 -37.66
N ARG A 129 22.52 5.07 -38.40
CA ARG A 129 23.70 5.88 -38.05
C ARG A 129 23.51 6.63 -36.74
N PHE A 130 22.32 7.19 -36.53
CA PHE A 130 21.98 7.93 -35.32
C PHE A 130 22.04 7.03 -34.11
N TRP A 131 21.31 5.92 -34.13
CA TRP A 131 21.21 4.99 -32.98
C TRP A 131 22.53 4.29 -32.72
N LYS A 132 23.29 3.95 -33.77
CA LYS A 132 24.63 3.36 -33.60
C LYS A 132 25.59 4.36 -32.96
N LYS A 133 25.56 5.63 -33.36
CA LYS A 133 26.37 6.65 -32.71
C LYS A 133 25.97 6.81 -31.26
N TYR A 134 24.68 6.95 -30.99
CA TYR A 134 24.15 7.07 -29.63
C TYR A 134 24.58 5.87 -28.77
N PHE A 135 24.43 4.65 -29.27
CA PHE A 135 24.87 3.45 -28.57
C PHE A 135 26.36 3.50 -28.24
N GLN A 136 27.21 3.91 -29.20
CA GLN A 136 28.66 3.91 -29.02
C GLN A 136 29.15 5.00 -28.06
N THR A 137 28.49 6.16 -28.05
CA THR A 137 28.94 7.30 -27.22
C THR A 137 28.31 7.31 -25.83
N GLU A 138 27.05 6.93 -25.68
CA GLU A 138 26.31 7.08 -24.44
C GLU A 138 26.11 5.75 -23.67
N LEU A 139 25.88 4.65 -24.39
CA LEU A 139 25.54 3.38 -23.72
C LEU A 139 26.74 2.44 -23.57
N PHE A 140 27.48 2.23 -24.66
CA PHE A 140 28.58 1.25 -24.66
C PHE A 140 29.61 1.49 -23.56
N PRO A 141 30.04 2.73 -23.23
CA PRO A 141 31.02 2.99 -22.18
C PRO A 141 30.57 2.59 -20.77
N ILE A 142 29.27 2.58 -20.52
CA ILE A 142 28.69 2.30 -19.21
C ILE A 142 28.16 0.87 -19.05
N LEU A 143 28.19 0.07 -20.13
CA LEU A 143 27.77 -1.33 -20.06
C LEU A 143 28.85 -2.18 -19.41
N SER A 144 28.42 -3.10 -18.56
CA SER A 144 29.31 -4.04 -17.84
C SER A 144 29.01 -5.47 -18.26
N PRO A 145 29.50 -5.93 -19.42
CA PRO A 145 29.28 -7.30 -19.87
C PRO A 145 30.05 -8.30 -19.00
N GLN A 146 29.40 -9.41 -18.69
CA GLN A 146 29.96 -10.52 -17.93
C GLN A 146 29.77 -11.81 -18.72
N ILE A 147 30.79 -12.64 -18.77
CA ILE A 147 30.71 -13.99 -19.37
C ILE A 147 30.72 -15.00 -18.23
N VAL A 148 29.72 -15.86 -18.20
CA VAL A 148 29.57 -16.94 -17.23
C VAL A 148 30.18 -18.20 -17.83
N ASP A 149 31.30 -18.64 -17.30
CA ASP A 149 32.04 -19.84 -17.68
C ASP A 149 32.61 -20.56 -16.44
N SER A 150 33.52 -21.48 -16.64
CA SER A 150 34.17 -22.22 -15.56
C SER A 150 35.06 -21.36 -14.62
N ARG A 151 35.48 -20.18 -15.08
CA ARG A 151 36.33 -19.23 -14.34
C ARG A 151 35.56 -18.07 -13.73
N HIS A 152 34.38 -17.76 -14.32
CA HIS A 152 33.56 -16.62 -13.92
C HIS A 152 32.21 -17.15 -13.40
N PRO A 153 31.95 -17.03 -12.10
CA PRO A 153 30.73 -17.54 -11.50
C PRO A 153 29.50 -16.76 -11.99
N PHE A 154 28.35 -17.40 -11.90
CA PHE A 154 27.08 -16.77 -12.26
C PHE A 154 26.83 -15.55 -11.36
N PRO A 155 26.58 -14.35 -11.93
CA PRO A 155 26.39 -13.13 -11.17
C PRO A 155 25.08 -13.16 -10.37
N PHE A 156 25.05 -12.40 -9.29
CA PHE A 156 23.80 -12.18 -8.59
C PHE A 156 22.87 -11.27 -9.41
N LEU A 157 21.77 -11.82 -9.88
CA LEU A 157 20.76 -11.07 -10.62
C LEU A 157 19.83 -10.34 -9.64
N ARG A 158 19.78 -9.01 -9.76
CA ARG A 158 18.95 -8.16 -8.89
C ARG A 158 17.47 -8.33 -9.21
N ASN A 159 16.63 -8.12 -8.20
CA ASN A 159 15.19 -8.22 -8.33
C ASN A 159 14.63 -7.15 -9.28
N LYS A 160 13.83 -7.56 -10.27
CA LYS A 160 13.16 -6.74 -11.27
C LYS A 160 14.08 -6.01 -12.27
N GLU A 161 15.37 -6.18 -12.21
CA GLU A 161 16.30 -5.61 -13.20
C GLU A 161 16.21 -6.38 -14.51
N ILE A 162 16.32 -5.67 -15.63
CA ILE A 162 16.33 -6.26 -16.98
C ILE A 162 17.78 -6.58 -17.34
N TYR A 163 17.97 -7.70 -17.99
CA TYR A 163 19.28 -8.16 -18.44
C TYR A 163 19.23 -8.53 -19.92
N LEU A 164 20.27 -8.21 -20.66
CA LEU A 164 20.56 -8.88 -21.92
C LEU A 164 21.29 -10.19 -21.61
N GLY A 165 20.77 -11.31 -22.12
CA GLY A 165 21.40 -12.63 -22.13
C GLY A 165 21.84 -13.01 -23.53
N VAL A 166 23.08 -13.45 -23.68
CA VAL A 166 23.66 -13.82 -24.96
C VAL A 166 24.29 -15.20 -24.85
N LEU A 167 23.84 -16.14 -25.65
CA LEU A 167 24.47 -17.45 -25.75
C LEU A 167 25.67 -17.35 -26.70
N LEU A 168 26.84 -17.64 -26.22
CA LEU A 168 28.10 -17.51 -26.95
C LEU A 168 28.65 -18.87 -27.32
N ARG A 169 29.21 -18.96 -28.53
CA ARG A 169 29.99 -20.12 -29.01
C ARG A 169 31.40 -20.04 -28.41
N GLU A 170 31.86 -21.08 -27.75
CA GLU A 170 33.22 -21.22 -27.31
C GLU A 170 34.13 -21.79 -28.41
N LYS A 171 35.47 -21.65 -28.18
CA LYS A 171 36.47 -22.21 -29.12
C LYS A 171 36.47 -23.73 -29.16
N HIS A 172 35.98 -24.38 -28.11
CA HIS A 172 35.84 -25.84 -28.09
C HIS A 172 34.51 -26.26 -28.72
N PRO A 173 34.47 -27.25 -29.63
CA PRO A 173 33.24 -27.74 -30.21
C PRO A 173 32.29 -28.20 -29.12
N ASN A 174 31.07 -27.71 -29.16
CA ASN A 174 29.97 -27.98 -28.20
C ASN A 174 30.07 -27.30 -26.83
N ALA A 175 31.07 -26.44 -26.54
CA ALA A 175 31.10 -25.62 -25.37
C ALA A 175 30.35 -24.29 -25.62
N GLN A 176 29.48 -23.89 -24.70
CA GLN A 176 28.71 -22.67 -24.75
C GLN A 176 28.86 -21.90 -23.43
N SER A 177 29.00 -20.60 -23.51
CA SER A 177 28.99 -19.71 -22.36
C SER A 177 27.85 -18.71 -22.46
N LEU A 178 27.47 -18.17 -21.33
CA LEU A 178 26.37 -17.20 -21.24
C LEU A 178 26.97 -15.81 -20.98
N GLY A 179 26.78 -14.89 -21.93
CA GLY A 179 27.03 -13.46 -21.72
C GLY A 179 25.83 -12.81 -21.04
N ILE A 180 26.07 -11.98 -20.05
CA ILE A 180 25.04 -11.25 -19.33
C ILE A 180 25.42 -9.77 -19.26
N ILE A 181 24.48 -8.87 -19.58
CA ILE A 181 24.63 -7.43 -19.40
C ILE A 181 23.46 -6.91 -18.58
N PRO A 182 23.68 -6.33 -17.40
CA PRO A 182 22.64 -5.65 -16.67
C PRO A 182 22.23 -4.34 -17.36
N ILE A 183 20.93 -4.11 -17.53
CA ILE A 183 20.37 -2.83 -17.93
C ILE A 183 20.03 -2.08 -16.63
N SER A 184 21.01 -1.30 -16.17
CA SER A 184 20.92 -0.64 -14.88
C SER A 184 19.73 0.34 -14.81
N SER A 185 19.05 0.39 -13.66
CA SER A 185 18.01 1.38 -13.39
C SER A 185 18.51 2.83 -13.34
N GLN A 186 19.82 3.03 -13.29
CA GLN A 186 20.47 4.35 -13.39
C GLN A 186 20.54 4.85 -14.83
N MET A 187 20.42 3.97 -15.83
CA MET A 187 20.34 4.37 -17.23
C MET A 187 18.98 5.01 -17.51
N GLU A 188 18.98 6.06 -18.33
CA GLU A 188 17.74 6.60 -18.85
C GLU A 188 17.09 5.58 -19.78
N ARG A 189 16.02 4.95 -19.31
CA ARG A 189 15.42 3.79 -19.98
C ARG A 189 14.67 4.16 -21.27
N LEU A 190 14.16 5.39 -21.38
CA LEU A 190 13.30 5.82 -22.48
C LEU A 190 13.89 7.06 -23.17
N HIS A 191 14.24 6.91 -24.44
CA HIS A 191 14.80 7.99 -25.26
C HIS A 191 13.78 8.49 -26.27
N PHE A 192 13.71 9.82 -26.44
CA PHE A 192 12.80 10.48 -27.38
C PHE A 192 13.57 11.18 -28.47
N VAL A 193 13.10 11.01 -29.71
CA VAL A 193 13.61 11.71 -30.88
C VAL A 193 12.44 12.34 -31.64
N LYS A 194 12.52 13.63 -31.96
CA LYS A 194 11.55 14.29 -32.86
C LYS A 194 11.99 14.11 -34.28
N LYS A 195 11.14 13.52 -35.12
CA LYS A 195 11.40 13.29 -36.55
C LYS A 195 10.11 13.40 -37.35
N ASP A 196 10.13 14.13 -38.45
CA ASP A 196 9.00 14.26 -39.39
C ASP A 196 7.67 14.69 -38.70
N GLY A 197 7.76 15.48 -37.63
CA GLY A 197 6.58 15.92 -36.85
C GLY A 197 6.07 14.92 -35.83
N GLU A 198 6.63 13.72 -35.78
CA GLU A 198 6.28 12.70 -34.77
C GLU A 198 7.33 12.66 -33.64
N THR A 199 6.89 12.24 -32.46
CA THR A 199 7.77 11.90 -31.34
C THR A 199 8.03 10.39 -31.35
N GLN A 200 9.24 10.00 -31.77
CA GLN A 200 9.68 8.61 -31.70
C GLN A 200 10.26 8.32 -30.34
N PHE A 201 10.08 7.09 -29.84
CA PHE A 201 10.68 6.65 -28.58
C PHE A 201 11.30 5.26 -28.69
N ALA A 202 12.43 5.06 -28.01
CA ALA A 202 13.17 3.83 -27.96
C ALA A 202 13.43 3.39 -26.51
N LEU A 203 13.39 2.10 -26.26
CA LEU A 203 13.77 1.50 -24.99
C LEU A 203 15.24 1.11 -25.00
N VAL A 204 15.98 1.45 -23.97
CA VAL A 204 17.42 1.19 -23.87
C VAL A 204 17.75 -0.30 -23.93
N GLU A 205 16.92 -1.15 -23.35
CA GLU A 205 17.08 -2.59 -23.41
C GLU A 205 17.00 -3.15 -24.82
N GLU A 206 16.12 -2.63 -25.67
CA GLU A 206 15.99 -3.04 -27.07
C GLU A 206 17.16 -2.54 -27.91
N LEU A 207 17.65 -1.33 -27.64
CA LEU A 207 18.81 -0.76 -28.28
C LEU A 207 20.07 -1.58 -27.96
N VAL A 208 20.25 -1.99 -26.69
CA VAL A 208 21.38 -2.83 -26.26
C VAL A 208 21.26 -4.23 -26.88
N LEU A 209 20.06 -4.81 -26.99
CA LEU A 209 19.82 -6.07 -27.69
C LEU A 209 20.20 -5.99 -29.16
N HIS A 210 19.77 -4.93 -29.88
CA HIS A 210 20.07 -4.74 -31.29
C HIS A 210 21.58 -4.64 -31.58
N TYR A 211 22.34 -3.93 -30.71
CA TYR A 211 23.79 -3.79 -30.85
C TYR A 211 24.61 -4.80 -30.02
N ALA A 212 24.03 -5.91 -29.54
CA ALA A 212 24.72 -6.93 -28.79
C ALA A 212 25.97 -7.48 -29.52
N SER A 213 25.92 -7.57 -30.84
CA SER A 213 27.02 -8.00 -31.69
C SER A 213 28.27 -7.07 -31.64
N SER A 214 28.09 -5.81 -31.33
CA SER A 214 29.17 -4.83 -31.13
C SER A 214 29.91 -5.05 -29.81
N ILE A 215 29.29 -5.75 -28.85
CA ILE A 215 29.85 -6.02 -27.50
C ILE A 215 30.56 -7.37 -27.51
N PHE A 216 29.93 -8.44 -28.00
CA PHE A 216 30.44 -9.83 -27.89
C PHE A 216 31.09 -10.36 -29.17
N GLY A 217 31.01 -9.60 -30.28
CA GLY A 217 31.44 -10.05 -31.61
C GLY A 217 30.37 -10.91 -32.31
N LYS A 218 30.03 -10.54 -33.52
CA LYS A 218 28.92 -11.15 -34.29
C LYS A 218 29.03 -12.67 -34.49
N GLU A 219 30.27 -13.18 -34.72
CA GLU A 219 30.53 -14.59 -34.99
C GLU A 219 30.45 -15.50 -33.78
N SER A 220 30.49 -14.91 -32.56
CA SER A 220 30.43 -15.65 -31.29
C SER A 220 29.01 -15.76 -30.77
N ILE A 221 28.07 -14.96 -31.25
CA ILE A 221 26.70 -14.96 -30.77
C ILE A 221 25.89 -16.05 -31.48
N LEU A 222 25.34 -16.98 -30.70
CA LEU A 222 24.40 -17.98 -31.17
C LEU A 222 22.97 -17.43 -31.07
N GLU A 223 22.65 -16.78 -29.94
CA GLU A 223 21.35 -16.23 -29.61
C GLU A 223 21.46 -15.08 -28.62
N SER A 224 20.50 -14.16 -28.65
CA SER A 224 20.39 -13.09 -27.68
C SER A 224 18.93 -12.85 -27.32
N CYS A 225 18.67 -12.53 -26.05
CA CYS A 225 17.34 -12.23 -25.54
C CYS A 225 17.40 -11.28 -24.36
N LEU A 226 16.28 -10.63 -24.08
CA LEU A 226 16.13 -9.92 -22.79
C LEU A 226 15.49 -10.88 -21.77
N PHE A 227 15.91 -10.75 -20.52
CA PHE A 227 15.29 -11.49 -19.42
C PHE A 227 15.23 -10.66 -18.15
N ARG A 228 14.30 -11.04 -17.26
CA ARG A 228 14.06 -10.34 -15.99
C ARG A 228 13.68 -11.35 -14.90
N VAL A 229 14.24 -11.18 -13.72
CA VAL A 229 14.02 -12.07 -12.58
C VAL A 229 13.19 -11.35 -11.51
N THR A 230 12.13 -12.00 -11.03
CA THR A 230 11.41 -11.56 -9.83
C THR A 230 11.81 -12.47 -8.66
N ARG A 231 12.17 -11.85 -7.52
CA ARG A 231 12.57 -12.56 -6.30
C ARG A 231 11.51 -12.46 -5.22
N ASN A 232 11.48 -13.43 -4.32
CA ASN A 232 10.69 -13.32 -3.10
C ASN A 232 11.08 -12.05 -2.34
N ALA A 233 10.11 -11.38 -1.73
CA ALA A 233 10.32 -10.20 -0.90
C ALA A 233 9.54 -10.30 0.43
N ASP A 234 8.97 -11.46 0.73
CA ASP A 234 8.25 -11.72 1.97
C ASP A 234 9.23 -12.27 3.02
N ILE A 235 9.50 -11.48 4.05
CA ILE A 235 10.37 -11.87 5.16
C ILE A 235 9.50 -11.92 6.41
N ASP A 236 9.66 -12.99 7.20
CA ASP A 236 9.08 -13.04 8.54
C ASP A 236 9.98 -12.25 9.51
N VAL A 237 9.43 -11.17 10.05
CA VAL A 237 10.14 -10.27 10.96
C VAL A 237 10.47 -10.97 12.29
N LYS A 238 9.70 -12.01 12.66
CA LYS A 238 9.91 -12.77 13.91
C LYS A 238 11.26 -13.49 13.98
N GLU A 239 11.87 -13.80 12.82
CA GLU A 239 13.22 -14.39 12.79
C GLU A 239 14.36 -13.41 13.19
N GLY A 240 14.11 -12.11 13.17
CA GLY A 240 15.09 -11.08 13.54
C GLY A 240 14.97 -10.53 14.96
N MET A 241 13.88 -10.88 15.68
CA MET A 241 13.55 -10.29 16.98
C MET A 241 14.11 -11.06 18.20
N MET A 242 15.16 -11.87 18.05
CA MET A 242 15.71 -12.63 19.17
C MET A 242 16.65 -11.81 20.09
N ASP A 243 16.92 -10.57 19.78
CA ASP A 243 17.82 -9.70 20.55
C ASP A 243 17.04 -8.46 21.00
N HIS A 244 16.70 -8.38 22.28
CA HIS A 244 15.88 -7.31 22.85
C HIS A 244 16.64 -5.98 23.07
N ASP A 245 17.96 -5.98 22.91
CA ASP A 245 18.80 -4.82 23.16
C ASP A 245 19.10 -3.99 21.89
N ILE A 246 18.61 -4.43 20.72
CA ILE A 246 18.85 -3.73 19.45
C ILE A 246 17.66 -2.86 19.06
N ASP A 247 17.93 -1.62 18.62
CA ASP A 247 16.91 -0.73 18.07
C ASP A 247 16.13 -1.40 16.93
N TYR A 248 14.81 -1.40 17.01
CA TYR A 248 13.93 -2.03 16.03
C TYR A 248 14.17 -1.53 14.59
N ARG A 249 14.62 -0.29 14.41
CA ARG A 249 15.01 0.26 13.10
C ARG A 249 16.23 -0.43 12.51
N GLU A 250 17.19 -0.79 13.35
CA GLU A 250 18.41 -1.52 12.91
C GLU A 250 18.04 -2.92 12.47
N ILE A 251 17.18 -3.60 13.23
CA ILE A 251 16.62 -4.92 12.86
C ILE A 251 15.94 -4.83 11.50
N MET A 252 15.07 -3.82 11.30
CA MET A 252 14.38 -3.62 10.02
C MET A 252 15.35 -3.32 8.89
N THR A 253 16.37 -2.52 9.12
CA THR A 253 17.38 -2.20 8.11
C THR A 253 18.15 -3.46 7.67
N GLU A 254 18.53 -4.31 8.60
CA GLU A 254 19.23 -5.57 8.28
C GLU A 254 18.29 -6.56 7.54
N LEU A 255 17.04 -6.67 7.95
CA LEU A 255 16.03 -7.46 7.24
C LEU A 255 15.84 -6.98 5.80
N LEU A 256 15.84 -5.68 5.55
CA LEU A 256 15.77 -5.11 4.21
C LEU A 256 16.98 -5.50 3.35
N LYS A 257 18.20 -5.56 3.93
CA LYS A 257 19.38 -6.05 3.22
C LYS A 257 19.26 -7.55 2.86
N ARG A 258 18.79 -8.39 3.80
CA ARG A 258 18.53 -9.82 3.55
C ARG A 258 17.48 -10.04 2.49
N ARG A 259 16.40 -9.25 2.48
CA ARG A 259 15.30 -9.32 1.50
C ARG A 259 15.82 -9.23 0.05
N ARG A 260 16.86 -8.45 -0.19
CA ARG A 260 17.44 -8.32 -1.54
C ARG A 260 18.02 -9.61 -2.09
N LYS A 261 18.37 -10.58 -1.25
CA LYS A 261 19.03 -11.84 -1.59
C LYS A 261 18.11 -13.06 -1.63
N LEU A 262 16.80 -12.89 -1.43
CA LEU A 262 15.85 -14.00 -1.40
C LEU A 262 15.73 -14.73 -2.75
N ALA A 263 15.18 -15.96 -2.72
CA ALA A 263 15.07 -16.85 -3.86
C ALA A 263 14.31 -16.25 -5.05
N ALA A 264 14.68 -16.63 -6.27
CA ALA A 264 13.94 -16.31 -7.47
C ALA A 264 12.58 -17.03 -7.49
N VAL A 265 11.52 -16.35 -7.94
CA VAL A 265 10.14 -16.88 -8.00
C VAL A 265 9.54 -16.84 -9.40
N ARG A 266 10.08 -16.02 -10.30
CA ARG A 266 9.64 -15.90 -11.69
C ARG A 266 10.82 -15.49 -12.58
N LEU A 267 10.86 -16.08 -13.78
CA LEU A 267 11.73 -15.67 -14.89
C LEU A 267 10.82 -15.20 -16.04
N GLN A 268 11.04 -13.98 -16.52
CA GLN A 268 10.41 -13.43 -17.72
C GLN A 268 11.47 -13.36 -18.82
N VAL A 269 11.12 -13.72 -20.04
CA VAL A 269 12.02 -13.73 -21.20
C VAL A 269 11.30 -13.21 -22.42
N THR A 270 12.02 -12.60 -23.35
CA THR A 270 11.51 -12.26 -24.69
C THR A 270 11.41 -13.50 -25.57
N PRO A 271 10.61 -13.47 -26.65
CA PRO A 271 10.37 -14.66 -27.51
C PRO A 271 11.62 -15.24 -28.15
N GLU A 272 12.67 -14.44 -28.32
CA GLU A 272 13.96 -14.83 -28.91
C GLU A 272 14.77 -15.77 -28.00
N ALA A 273 14.38 -15.87 -26.70
CA ALA A 273 15.07 -16.74 -25.76
C ALA A 273 14.90 -18.21 -26.09
N ALA A 274 15.96 -18.83 -26.62
CA ALA A 274 15.94 -20.25 -26.88
C ALA A 274 15.75 -21.13 -25.65
N PRO A 275 15.25 -22.36 -25.82
CA PRO A 275 15.12 -23.32 -24.74
C PRO A 275 16.41 -23.56 -23.97
N GLU A 276 17.58 -23.40 -24.61
CA GLU A 276 18.92 -23.57 -24.01
C GLU A 276 19.18 -22.47 -22.96
N VAL A 277 18.99 -21.20 -23.35
CA VAL A 277 19.16 -20.05 -22.43
C VAL A 277 18.17 -20.17 -21.27
N GLN A 278 16.93 -20.53 -21.55
CA GLN A 278 15.91 -20.73 -20.51
C GLN A 278 16.31 -21.83 -19.51
N ARG A 279 16.85 -22.97 -20.01
CA ARG A 279 17.34 -24.09 -19.16
C ARG A 279 18.51 -23.66 -18.29
N LEU A 280 19.50 -22.94 -18.88
CA LEU A 280 20.66 -22.43 -18.15
C LEU A 280 20.25 -21.47 -17.03
N LEU A 281 19.39 -20.48 -17.34
CA LEU A 281 18.88 -19.54 -16.36
C LEU A 281 18.06 -20.24 -15.27
N CYS A 282 17.17 -21.16 -15.62
CA CYS A 282 16.38 -21.93 -14.65
C CYS A 282 17.27 -22.74 -13.71
N SER A 283 18.30 -23.41 -14.24
CA SER A 283 19.25 -24.19 -13.43
C SER A 283 20.01 -23.30 -12.45
N ARG A 284 20.49 -22.14 -12.90
CA ARG A 284 21.26 -21.20 -12.04
C ARG A 284 20.40 -20.47 -11.02
N LEU A 285 19.11 -20.29 -11.29
CA LEU A 285 18.15 -19.62 -10.42
C LEU A 285 17.32 -20.58 -9.57
N GLU A 286 17.54 -21.89 -9.70
CA GLU A 286 16.79 -22.96 -9.03
C GLU A 286 15.27 -22.85 -9.30
N LEU A 287 14.92 -22.47 -10.54
CA LEU A 287 13.53 -22.31 -10.98
C LEU A 287 13.04 -23.52 -11.79
N SER A 288 11.81 -23.91 -11.55
CA SER A 288 11.13 -24.86 -12.45
C SER A 288 10.73 -24.16 -13.74
N GLY A 289 10.76 -24.89 -14.89
CA GLY A 289 10.34 -24.32 -16.18
C GLY A 289 8.89 -23.80 -16.21
N LYS A 290 8.04 -24.25 -15.29
CA LYS A 290 6.66 -23.73 -15.14
C LYS A 290 6.60 -22.28 -14.68
N ARG A 291 7.73 -21.68 -14.28
CA ARG A 291 7.86 -20.28 -13.81
C ARG A 291 8.52 -19.36 -14.81
N VAL A 292 8.74 -19.86 -16.01
CA VAL A 292 9.23 -19.08 -17.14
C VAL A 292 8.02 -18.54 -17.90
N PHE A 293 8.02 -17.21 -18.09
CA PHE A 293 6.98 -16.52 -18.83
C PHE A 293 7.60 -15.83 -20.04
N VAL A 294 7.26 -16.31 -21.22
CA VAL A 294 7.63 -15.66 -22.49
C VAL A 294 6.63 -14.56 -22.76
N GLN A 295 7.08 -13.33 -22.98
CA GLN A 295 6.23 -12.19 -23.28
C GLN A 295 6.74 -11.36 -24.45
N LYS A 296 5.80 -10.86 -25.26
CA LYS A 296 6.08 -10.03 -26.44
C LYS A 296 6.15 -8.55 -26.12
N SER A 297 5.43 -8.12 -25.09
CA SER A 297 5.55 -6.76 -24.55
C SER A 297 6.88 -6.60 -23.78
N PRO A 298 7.40 -5.39 -23.59
CA PRO A 298 8.56 -5.15 -22.75
C PRO A 298 8.43 -5.80 -21.36
N LEU A 299 9.54 -6.33 -20.84
CA LEU A 299 9.57 -7.09 -19.58
C LEU A 299 9.16 -6.24 -18.35
N ASP A 300 9.16 -4.93 -18.49
CA ASP A 300 8.66 -3.97 -17.52
C ASP A 300 7.92 -2.83 -18.24
N LEU A 301 6.66 -2.66 -17.94
CA LEU A 301 5.79 -1.66 -18.57
C LEU A 301 5.80 -0.30 -17.84
N SER A 302 6.63 -0.13 -16.82
CA SER A 302 6.71 1.14 -16.07
C SER A 302 7.18 2.33 -16.90
N PHE A 303 7.83 2.09 -18.04
CA PHE A 303 8.23 3.14 -18.98
C PHE A 303 7.05 3.98 -19.48
N PHE A 304 5.83 3.41 -19.47
CA PHE A 304 4.62 4.15 -19.85
C PHE A 304 4.36 5.37 -18.96
N TYR A 305 4.77 5.38 -17.69
CA TYR A 305 4.64 6.58 -16.85
C TYR A 305 5.49 7.74 -17.39
N LYS A 306 6.70 7.46 -17.87
CA LYS A 306 7.57 8.48 -18.47
C LYS A 306 7.06 8.91 -19.85
N LEU A 307 6.57 7.97 -20.65
CA LEU A 307 5.95 8.27 -21.94
C LEU A 307 4.71 9.16 -21.78
N THR A 308 3.81 8.83 -20.86
CA THR A 308 2.60 9.64 -20.59
C THR A 308 2.96 11.01 -20.03
N GLY A 309 3.98 11.14 -19.19
CA GLY A 309 4.49 12.44 -18.75
C GLY A 309 5.03 13.29 -19.91
N ARG A 310 5.63 12.67 -20.94
CA ARG A 310 6.05 13.37 -22.15
C ARG A 310 4.85 13.84 -22.99
N ILE A 311 3.84 12.97 -23.16
CA ILE A 311 2.59 13.30 -23.87
C ILE A 311 1.86 14.45 -23.17
N GLU A 312 1.80 14.45 -21.83
CA GLU A 312 1.20 15.53 -21.04
C GLU A 312 1.95 16.86 -21.21
N ALA A 313 3.28 16.82 -21.21
CA ALA A 313 4.11 18.00 -21.43
C ALA A 313 3.99 18.59 -22.86
N GLU A 314 3.54 17.80 -23.85
CA GLU A 314 3.28 18.22 -25.22
C GLU A 314 1.83 18.67 -25.46
N ASP A 315 1.02 18.76 -24.39
CA ASP A 315 -0.36 19.28 -24.37
C ASP A 315 -1.34 18.56 -25.31
N HIS A 316 -1.50 17.25 -25.09
CA HIS A 316 -2.50 16.41 -25.76
C HIS A 316 -3.65 16.02 -24.81
N PRO A 317 -4.53 16.95 -24.40
CA PRO A 317 -5.54 16.72 -23.36
C PRO A 317 -6.54 15.63 -23.73
N GLY A 318 -6.81 15.40 -25.02
CA GLY A 318 -7.74 14.35 -25.48
C GLY A 318 -7.28 12.93 -25.19
N LEU A 319 -6.00 12.71 -24.84
CA LEU A 319 -5.43 11.42 -24.48
C LEU A 319 -5.53 11.09 -22.99
N PHE A 320 -5.96 12.04 -22.16
CA PHE A 320 -6.11 11.91 -20.71
C PHE A 320 -7.56 12.07 -20.27
N TYR A 321 -7.87 11.65 -19.05
CA TYR A 321 -9.12 12.04 -18.42
C TYR A 321 -9.17 13.57 -18.27
N PRO A 322 -10.36 14.18 -18.43
CA PRO A 322 -10.52 15.59 -18.13
C PRO A 322 -9.97 15.93 -16.74
N ALA A 323 -9.31 17.07 -16.62
CA ALA A 323 -8.77 17.51 -15.34
C ALA A 323 -9.89 17.58 -14.29
N ALA A 324 -9.72 16.86 -13.18
CA ALA A 324 -10.61 16.91 -12.04
C ALA A 324 -9.78 17.26 -10.82
N ARG A 325 -10.05 18.43 -10.24
CA ARG A 325 -9.36 18.91 -9.05
C ARG A 325 -10.22 18.70 -7.82
N PRO A 326 -9.61 18.40 -6.67
CA PRO A 326 -10.33 18.35 -5.42
C PRO A 326 -11.04 19.69 -5.14
N MET A 327 -12.27 19.63 -4.69
CA MET A 327 -13.02 20.82 -4.26
C MET A 327 -12.36 21.39 -3.01
N LEU A 328 -12.12 22.68 -3.01
CA LEU A 328 -11.63 23.42 -1.86
C LEU A 328 -12.81 24.00 -1.06
N PRO A 329 -12.67 24.12 0.27
CA PRO A 329 -13.66 24.81 1.08
C PRO A 329 -13.68 26.31 0.78
N PRO A 330 -14.71 27.05 1.23
CA PRO A 330 -14.70 28.50 1.24
C PRO A 330 -13.45 29.06 1.93
N PRO A 331 -12.98 30.27 1.57
CA PRO A 331 -11.75 30.83 2.11
C PRO A 331 -11.72 31.03 3.63
N ASP A 332 -12.89 31.23 4.23
CA ASP A 332 -13.14 31.43 5.65
C ASP A 332 -13.51 30.14 6.40
N TYR A 333 -13.49 28.99 5.74
CA TYR A 333 -13.81 27.71 6.35
C TYR A 333 -12.71 27.27 7.31
N ASP A 334 -13.08 27.09 8.58
CA ASP A 334 -12.21 26.53 9.63
C ASP A 334 -12.75 25.18 10.10
N LEU A 335 -12.06 24.11 9.75
CA LEU A 335 -12.45 22.76 10.14
C LEU A 335 -12.50 22.57 11.66
N THR A 336 -11.64 23.25 12.43
CA THR A 336 -11.64 23.20 13.89
C THR A 336 -12.92 23.78 14.48
N GLU A 337 -13.41 24.87 13.90
CA GLU A 337 -14.65 25.50 14.33
C GLU A 337 -15.90 24.72 13.88
N GLU A 338 -15.85 24.17 12.67
CA GLU A 338 -16.98 23.36 12.15
C GLU A 338 -17.20 22.09 12.96
N VAL A 339 -16.11 21.40 13.32
CA VAL A 339 -16.18 20.16 14.12
C VAL A 339 -16.76 20.40 15.52
N GLN A 340 -16.63 21.60 16.08
CA GLN A 340 -17.28 21.97 17.35
C GLN A 340 -18.82 22.10 17.23
N LYS A 341 -19.33 22.34 16.02
CA LYS A 341 -20.77 22.50 15.75
C LYS A 341 -21.43 21.18 15.39
N HIS A 342 -20.77 20.35 14.59
CA HIS A 342 -21.27 19.07 14.08
C HIS A 342 -20.13 18.18 13.58
N ASP A 343 -20.41 16.88 13.42
CA ASP A 343 -19.46 15.95 12.80
C ASP A 343 -19.20 16.32 11.33
N VAL A 344 -17.97 16.14 10.87
CA VAL A 344 -17.55 16.42 9.50
C VAL A 344 -17.06 15.14 8.82
N LEU A 345 -17.47 14.93 7.57
CA LEU A 345 -16.99 13.84 6.73
C LEU A 345 -16.38 14.40 5.45
N LEU A 346 -15.05 14.33 5.33
CA LEU A 346 -14.34 14.64 4.09
C LEU A 346 -14.26 13.40 3.21
N SER A 347 -14.46 13.58 1.91
CA SER A 347 -14.50 12.50 0.92
C SER A 347 -13.43 12.72 -0.16
N TYR A 348 -12.29 12.01 -0.04
CA TYR A 348 -11.20 12.08 -1.01
C TYR A 348 -11.49 11.20 -2.23
N PRO A 349 -10.96 11.51 -3.43
CA PRO A 349 -10.19 12.69 -3.84
C PRO A 349 -11.05 13.89 -4.26
N TYR A 350 -12.36 13.82 -4.01
CA TYR A 350 -13.35 14.82 -4.45
C TYR A 350 -13.22 16.13 -3.68
N GLN A 351 -12.98 16.02 -2.38
CA GLN A 351 -12.66 17.13 -1.50
C GLN A 351 -11.17 17.10 -1.15
N SER A 352 -10.58 18.29 -0.95
CA SER A 352 -9.16 18.43 -0.62
C SER A 352 -8.86 17.93 0.80
N ILE A 353 -7.70 17.31 0.99
CA ILE A 353 -7.16 17.00 2.33
C ILE A 353 -6.66 18.26 3.06
N ARG A 354 -6.55 19.38 2.36
CA ARG A 354 -5.98 20.62 2.89
C ARG A 354 -6.64 21.10 4.20
N PRO A 355 -7.98 21.09 4.37
CA PRO A 355 -8.60 21.49 5.63
C PRO A 355 -8.10 20.68 6.84
N PHE A 356 -7.86 19.39 6.67
CA PHE A 356 -7.31 18.55 7.72
C PHE A 356 -5.85 18.92 8.05
N ILE A 357 -5.04 19.21 7.03
CA ILE A 357 -3.65 19.67 7.22
C ILE A 357 -3.62 21.03 7.93
N ASP A 358 -4.49 21.96 7.51
CA ASP A 358 -4.58 23.29 8.10
C ASP A 358 -5.06 23.22 9.57
N MET A 359 -5.98 22.30 9.89
CA MET A 359 -6.40 22.00 11.27
C MET A 359 -5.21 21.52 12.11
N LEU A 360 -4.36 20.62 11.59
CA LEU A 360 -3.17 20.15 12.31
C LEU A 360 -2.16 21.28 12.52
N LYS A 361 -1.90 22.13 11.52
CA LYS A 361 -1.04 23.30 11.62
C LYS A 361 -1.56 24.33 12.63
N LYS A 362 -2.88 24.54 12.66
CA LYS A 362 -3.53 25.38 13.66
C LYS A 362 -3.37 24.78 15.05
N ALA A 363 -3.64 23.48 15.21
CA ALA A 363 -3.45 22.77 16.48
C ALA A 363 -2.00 22.80 16.98
N ALA A 364 -1.01 22.76 16.09
CA ALA A 364 0.40 22.88 16.47
C ALA A 364 0.74 24.23 17.15
N ARG A 365 0.00 25.28 16.85
CA ARG A 365 0.22 26.66 17.37
C ARG A 365 -0.75 27.08 18.45
N ASP A 366 -1.90 26.41 18.55
CA ASP A 366 -2.97 26.76 19.49
C ASP A 366 -2.51 26.50 20.95
N PRO A 367 -2.49 27.54 21.84
CA PRO A 367 -2.04 27.38 23.22
C PRO A 367 -2.94 26.43 24.04
N ASP A 368 -4.20 26.28 23.68
CA ASP A 368 -5.12 25.37 24.36
C ASP A 368 -4.88 23.90 24.02
N VAL A 369 -4.23 23.61 22.88
CA VAL A 369 -3.86 22.23 22.50
C VAL A 369 -2.66 21.79 23.33
N ILE A 370 -2.83 20.67 24.05
CA ILE A 370 -1.78 20.10 24.92
C ILE A 370 -1.15 18.85 24.33
N SER A 371 -1.90 18.07 23.54
CA SER A 371 -1.31 16.90 22.86
C SER A 371 -1.92 16.61 21.51
N ILE A 372 -1.09 16.03 20.62
CA ILE A 372 -1.51 15.48 19.33
C ILE A 372 -0.99 14.04 19.22
N LYS A 373 -1.88 13.07 19.03
CA LYS A 373 -1.53 11.65 18.88
C LYS A 373 -2.00 11.15 17.52
N MET A 374 -1.12 10.45 16.80
CA MET A 374 -1.43 9.99 15.43
C MET A 374 -0.79 8.65 15.12
N THR A 375 -1.54 7.79 14.39
CA THR A 375 -1.03 6.54 13.83
C THR A 375 -0.59 6.75 12.39
N LEU A 376 0.66 6.37 12.04
CA LEU A 376 1.27 6.63 10.74
C LEU A 376 1.67 5.30 10.09
N TYR A 377 1.14 5.02 8.89
CA TYR A 377 1.38 3.78 8.15
C TYR A 377 2.16 4.00 6.85
N ARG A 378 1.71 4.92 5.99
CA ARG A 378 2.36 5.31 4.73
C ARG A 378 2.33 6.82 4.61
N MET A 379 3.48 7.44 4.74
CA MET A 379 3.65 8.89 4.66
C MET A 379 4.17 9.29 3.27
N ALA A 380 3.83 10.49 2.82
CA ALA A 380 4.47 11.07 1.65
C ALA A 380 5.96 11.34 1.93
N ARG A 381 6.79 11.38 0.89
CA ARG A 381 8.22 11.72 1.05
C ARG A 381 8.41 13.14 1.57
N GLU A 382 7.52 14.03 1.18
CA GLU A 382 7.44 15.42 1.65
C GLU A 382 6.06 15.59 2.27
N SER A 383 5.89 15.24 3.55
CA SER A 383 4.59 15.25 4.22
C SER A 383 4.41 16.49 5.06
N GLN A 384 3.43 17.33 4.70
CA GLN A 384 3.02 18.48 5.51
C GLN A 384 2.36 18.06 6.83
N ILE A 385 1.76 16.87 6.87
CA ILE A 385 1.17 16.30 8.09
C ILE A 385 2.28 16.01 9.11
N VAL A 386 3.36 15.34 8.67
CA VAL A 386 4.50 15.05 9.56
C VAL A 386 5.19 16.35 10.00
N GLN A 387 5.33 17.33 9.10
CA GLN A 387 5.86 18.65 9.45
C GLN A 387 5.02 19.36 10.52
N ALA A 388 3.69 19.29 10.44
CA ALA A 388 2.81 19.85 11.46
C ALA A 388 2.96 19.17 12.83
N LEU A 389 3.24 17.85 12.87
CA LEU A 389 3.53 17.14 14.11
C LEU A 389 4.87 17.59 14.72
N MET A 390 5.91 17.75 13.89
CA MET A 390 7.20 18.27 14.35
C MET A 390 7.06 19.70 14.90
N GLU A 391 6.35 20.59 14.17
CA GLU A 391 6.06 21.95 14.64
C GLU A 391 5.32 21.95 15.99
N ALA A 392 4.36 21.02 16.18
CA ALA A 392 3.65 20.90 17.45
C ALA A 392 4.58 20.53 18.61
N ALA A 393 5.49 19.59 18.40
CA ALA A 393 6.48 19.19 19.41
C ALA A 393 7.46 20.33 19.73
N GLU A 394 7.96 21.04 18.72
CA GLU A 394 8.82 22.21 18.87
C GLU A 394 8.10 23.34 19.62
N ASN A 395 6.78 23.46 19.50
CA ASN A 395 5.95 24.39 20.28
C ASN A 395 5.57 23.88 21.69
N GLY A 396 6.21 22.79 22.16
CA GLY A 396 6.08 22.26 23.51
C GLY A 396 4.85 21.41 23.78
N LYS A 397 4.17 20.89 22.72
CA LYS A 397 3.02 19.99 22.88
C LYS A 397 3.49 18.55 23.02
N GLU A 398 2.73 17.72 23.76
CA GLU A 398 2.94 16.28 23.76
C GLU A 398 2.54 15.71 22.40
N VAL A 399 3.50 15.27 21.58
CA VAL A 399 3.23 14.62 20.30
C VAL A 399 3.62 13.15 20.37
N VAL A 400 2.63 12.25 20.13
CA VAL A 400 2.85 10.82 20.07
C VAL A 400 2.57 10.33 18.66
N ALA A 401 3.61 9.92 17.96
CA ALA A 401 3.54 9.35 16.63
C ALA A 401 3.78 7.84 16.65
N LEU A 402 2.74 7.05 16.37
CA LEU A 402 2.90 5.62 16.21
C LEU A 402 3.21 5.31 14.75
N VAL A 403 4.46 4.93 14.44
CA VAL A 403 4.96 4.69 13.09
C VAL A 403 5.09 3.19 12.84
N GLU A 404 4.33 2.65 11.88
CA GLU A 404 4.41 1.24 11.49
C GLU A 404 5.58 1.02 10.52
N LEU A 405 6.71 0.52 11.03
CA LEU A 405 7.92 0.27 10.23
C LEU A 405 7.79 -0.92 9.26
N ARG A 406 6.80 -1.82 9.46
CA ARG A 406 6.53 -2.96 8.59
C ARG A 406 5.56 -2.63 7.44
N ALA A 407 5.41 -1.33 7.09
CA ALA A 407 4.66 -0.89 5.93
C ALA A 407 5.41 -1.29 4.66
N ARG A 408 4.96 -2.37 4.00
CA ARG A 408 5.66 -3.04 2.90
C ARG A 408 6.01 -2.09 1.75
N PHE A 409 7.29 -2.03 1.37
CA PHE A 409 7.91 -1.16 0.38
C PHE A 409 8.04 0.33 0.76
N ASP A 410 7.51 0.73 1.92
CA ASP A 410 7.68 2.06 2.49
C ASP A 410 8.53 2.05 3.77
N GLU A 411 9.15 0.90 4.09
CA GLU A 411 9.90 0.70 5.34
C GLU A 411 10.99 1.75 5.51
N GLN A 412 11.80 2.01 4.47
CA GLN A 412 12.88 2.99 4.53
C GLN A 412 12.35 4.41 4.75
N ASN A 413 11.33 4.82 4.00
CA ASN A 413 10.70 6.12 4.16
C ASN A 413 10.15 6.33 5.59
N ASN A 414 9.58 5.26 6.18
CA ASN A 414 9.05 5.33 7.54
C ASN A 414 10.17 5.38 8.60
N ILE A 415 11.30 4.69 8.35
CA ILE A 415 12.51 4.80 9.19
C ILE A 415 13.06 6.23 9.15
N ASP A 416 13.14 6.84 7.98
CA ASP A 416 13.70 8.17 7.80
C ASP A 416 12.82 9.24 8.48
N TRP A 417 11.49 9.14 8.32
CA TRP A 417 10.56 10.02 9.03
C TRP A 417 10.56 9.83 10.54
N SER A 418 10.72 8.58 11.02
CA SER A 418 10.77 8.33 12.47
C SER A 418 11.95 9.03 13.14
N LYS A 419 13.12 9.06 12.48
CA LYS A 419 14.29 9.80 12.98
C LYS A 419 14.03 11.31 13.04
N GLN A 420 13.37 11.88 12.03
CA GLN A 420 13.06 13.31 12.01
C GLN A 420 12.05 13.69 13.11
N LEU A 421 11.01 12.88 13.31
CA LEU A 421 10.03 13.07 14.36
C LEU A 421 10.69 13.04 15.75
N GLU A 422 11.55 12.08 16.02
CA GLU A 422 12.31 12.02 17.30
C GLU A 422 13.21 13.23 17.47
N SER A 423 13.92 13.65 16.43
CA SER A 423 14.80 14.82 16.47
C SER A 423 14.04 16.12 16.76
N ALA A 424 12.77 16.22 16.37
CA ALA A 424 11.89 17.35 16.68
C ALA A 424 11.24 17.27 18.09
N GLY A 425 11.51 16.21 18.86
CA GLY A 425 11.00 16.03 20.21
C GLY A 425 9.67 15.25 20.28
N CYS A 426 9.23 14.60 19.21
CA CYS A 426 8.06 13.72 19.24
C CYS A 426 8.39 12.39 19.96
N THR A 427 7.44 11.86 20.71
CA THR A 427 7.48 10.48 21.19
C THR A 427 7.09 9.55 20.05
N VAL A 428 8.03 8.74 19.56
CA VAL A 428 7.79 7.79 18.48
C VAL A 428 7.63 6.37 19.03
N ILE A 429 6.57 5.66 18.59
CA ILE A 429 6.30 4.26 18.92
C ILE A 429 6.40 3.46 17.63
N TYR A 430 7.23 2.41 17.59
CA TYR A 430 7.48 1.57 16.40
C TYR A 430 6.52 0.41 16.30
N GLY A 431 5.24 0.71 16.07
CA GLY A 431 4.21 -0.30 15.87
C GLY A 431 3.87 -1.08 17.15
N PHE A 432 3.39 -2.30 16.95
CA PHE A 432 3.00 -3.25 17.99
C PHE A 432 3.67 -4.61 17.68
N GLU A 433 4.23 -5.30 18.66
CA GLU A 433 5.08 -6.47 18.44
C GLU A 433 4.39 -7.56 17.59
N ASP A 434 3.22 -8.02 18.01
CA ASP A 434 2.49 -9.11 17.37
C ASP A 434 1.53 -8.67 16.28
N TYR A 435 1.11 -7.41 16.27
CA TYR A 435 0.08 -6.87 15.38
C TYR A 435 0.61 -5.69 14.57
N LYS A 436 0.31 -5.67 13.27
CA LYS A 436 0.59 -4.48 12.46
C LYS A 436 -0.44 -3.41 12.76
N VAL A 437 0.01 -2.19 13.05
CA VAL A 437 -0.90 -1.07 13.25
C VAL A 437 -1.25 -0.48 11.88
N HIS A 438 -2.52 -0.66 11.49
CA HIS A 438 -3.03 -0.18 10.20
C HIS A 438 -4.18 0.81 10.37
N SER A 439 -4.47 1.22 11.60
CA SER A 439 -5.44 2.26 11.92
C SER A 439 -5.06 3.62 11.31
N LYS A 440 -6.05 4.47 11.08
CA LYS A 440 -5.89 5.87 10.71
C LYS A 440 -6.67 6.67 11.74
N LEU A 441 -5.96 7.04 12.79
CA LEU A 441 -6.50 7.68 13.97
C LEU A 441 -5.64 8.87 14.35
N THR A 442 -6.28 10.02 14.50
CA THR A 442 -5.69 11.24 15.05
C THR A 442 -6.52 11.70 16.25
N LEU A 443 -5.85 12.07 17.31
CA LEU A 443 -6.47 12.64 18.51
C LEU A 443 -5.76 13.95 18.88
N ILE A 444 -6.49 15.04 18.85
CA ILE A 444 -6.06 16.35 19.36
C ILE A 444 -6.75 16.56 20.70
N THR A 445 -5.97 16.76 21.77
CA THR A 445 -6.49 17.05 23.11
C THR A 445 -6.27 18.51 23.43
N ARG A 446 -7.34 19.17 23.85
CA ARG A 446 -7.35 20.58 24.28
C ARG A 446 -7.67 20.68 25.77
N LYS A 447 -7.13 21.69 26.41
CA LYS A 447 -7.41 22.03 27.81
C LYS A 447 -8.10 23.38 27.89
N GLY A 448 -9.38 23.39 28.19
CA GLY A 448 -10.16 24.60 28.42
C GLY A 448 -10.43 24.85 29.91
N ALA A 449 -11.22 25.89 30.21
CA ALA A 449 -11.64 26.22 31.55
C ALA A 449 -12.51 25.14 32.23
N GLU A 450 -13.28 24.39 31.44
CA GLU A 450 -14.21 23.37 31.90
C GLU A 450 -13.59 21.95 31.92
N GLY A 451 -12.34 21.80 31.52
CA GLY A 451 -11.64 20.49 31.44
C GLY A 451 -10.99 20.22 30.11
N TYR A 452 -10.87 18.93 29.80
CA TYR A 452 -10.31 18.45 28.53
C TYR A 452 -11.41 18.28 27.50
N SER A 453 -11.13 18.65 26.25
CA SER A 453 -11.93 18.36 25.08
C SER A 453 -11.10 17.70 23.99
N TYR A 454 -11.77 17.03 23.07
CA TYR A 454 -11.12 16.23 22.03
C TYR A 454 -11.58 16.64 20.64
N ILE A 455 -10.67 16.56 19.67
CA ILE A 455 -11.02 16.44 18.27
C ILE A 455 -10.42 15.13 17.79
N THR A 456 -11.27 14.22 17.35
CA THR A 456 -10.88 12.89 16.89
C THR A 456 -11.11 12.75 15.40
N GLN A 457 -10.12 12.31 14.65
CA GLN A 457 -10.28 11.97 13.25
C GLN A 457 -10.07 10.46 13.08
N ILE A 458 -10.99 9.81 12.35
CA ILE A 458 -10.95 8.39 12.00
C ILE A 458 -11.06 8.28 10.48
N GLY A 459 -10.03 7.69 9.86
CA GLY A 459 -9.94 7.61 8.41
C GLY A 459 -10.01 6.20 7.87
N THR A 460 -10.51 6.05 6.64
CA THR A 460 -10.40 4.81 5.89
C THR A 460 -9.05 4.70 5.16
N GLY A 461 -8.43 5.84 4.81
CA GLY A 461 -7.20 5.97 4.02
C GLY A 461 -6.02 6.51 4.80
N ASN A 462 -4.80 6.31 4.26
CA ASN A 462 -3.57 6.75 4.89
C ASN A 462 -3.42 8.28 4.87
N TYR A 463 -2.62 8.80 5.80
CA TYR A 463 -2.19 10.19 5.85
C TYR A 463 -1.09 10.44 4.81
N ASN A 464 -1.51 10.60 3.54
CA ASN A 464 -0.60 10.80 2.43
C ASN A 464 -1.25 11.71 1.39
N GLU A 465 -0.72 12.89 1.23
CA GLU A 465 -1.26 13.97 0.42
C GLU A 465 -1.41 13.57 -1.06
N LYS A 466 -0.42 12.82 -1.60
CA LYS A 466 -0.46 12.37 -2.99
C LYS A 466 -1.52 11.30 -3.23
N THR A 467 -1.66 10.35 -2.30
CA THR A 467 -2.66 9.29 -2.47
C THR A 467 -4.07 9.81 -2.23
N SER A 468 -4.27 10.87 -1.43
CA SER A 468 -5.57 11.51 -1.23
C SER A 468 -6.15 12.13 -2.50
N GLU A 469 -5.34 12.36 -3.55
CA GLU A 469 -5.80 12.83 -4.85
C GLU A 469 -6.15 11.71 -5.82
N LEU A 470 -5.84 10.45 -5.48
CA LEU A 470 -5.97 9.29 -6.36
C LEU A 470 -6.88 8.19 -5.81
N TYR A 471 -7.03 8.12 -4.48
CA TYR A 471 -7.78 7.08 -3.78
C TYR A 471 -9.08 7.63 -3.22
N THR A 472 -10.16 6.87 -3.38
CA THR A 472 -11.42 7.22 -2.72
C THR A 472 -11.34 6.79 -1.26
N ASP A 473 -11.32 7.75 -0.35
CA ASP A 473 -11.27 7.53 1.09
C ASP A 473 -12.18 8.51 1.83
N TYR A 474 -12.49 8.17 3.08
CA TYR A 474 -13.33 8.98 3.96
C TYR A 474 -12.55 9.34 5.21
N SER A 475 -12.70 10.57 5.66
CA SER A 475 -12.12 11.10 6.88
C SER A 475 -13.25 11.67 7.74
N PHE A 476 -13.64 10.95 8.77
CA PHE A 476 -14.65 11.37 9.75
C PHE A 476 -13.94 12.12 10.89
N ILE A 477 -14.44 13.31 11.22
CA ILE A 477 -13.85 14.18 12.23
C ILE A 477 -14.97 14.62 13.16
N THR A 478 -14.76 14.45 14.46
CA THR A 478 -15.77 14.69 15.49
C THR A 478 -15.17 15.31 16.75
N ALA A 479 -15.98 16.08 17.46
CA ALA A 479 -15.70 16.53 18.81
C ALA A 479 -16.52 15.77 19.88
N ASP A 480 -17.10 14.60 19.54
CA ASP A 480 -17.80 13.73 20.52
C ASP A 480 -16.78 13.27 21.58
N GLU A 481 -17.04 13.63 22.84
CA GLU A 481 -16.18 13.36 23.98
C GLU A 481 -15.95 11.87 24.18
N ARG A 482 -16.96 11.03 23.99
CA ARG A 482 -16.88 9.57 24.18
C ARG A 482 -15.97 8.93 23.14
N ILE A 483 -16.02 9.39 21.88
CA ILE A 483 -15.12 8.94 20.83
C ILE A 483 -13.68 9.39 21.15
N GLY A 484 -13.53 10.61 21.66
CA GLY A 484 -12.23 11.14 22.12
C GLY A 484 -11.61 10.33 23.24
N GLU A 485 -12.40 9.97 24.25
CA GLU A 485 -11.98 9.11 25.38
C GLU A 485 -11.58 7.72 24.92
N GLU A 486 -12.37 7.10 24.02
CA GLU A 486 -12.04 5.79 23.43
C GLU A 486 -10.76 5.86 22.60
N ALA A 487 -10.58 6.89 21.78
CA ALA A 487 -9.35 7.11 21.02
C ALA A 487 -8.13 7.30 21.95
N SER A 488 -8.30 8.04 23.06
CA SER A 488 -7.27 8.19 24.09
C SER A 488 -6.91 6.85 24.73
N LYS A 489 -7.91 5.99 25.00
CA LYS A 489 -7.73 4.61 25.51
C LYS A 489 -6.94 3.77 24.51
N VAL A 490 -7.28 3.85 23.21
CA VAL A 490 -6.56 3.15 22.14
C VAL A 490 -5.08 3.55 22.13
N PHE A 491 -4.76 4.84 22.14
CA PHE A 491 -3.36 5.30 22.14
C PHE A 491 -2.60 4.89 23.39
N ARG A 492 -3.22 4.96 24.58
CA ARG A 492 -2.59 4.49 25.83
C ARG A 492 -2.28 3.00 25.78
N ASN A 493 -3.23 2.18 25.34
CA ASN A 493 -3.05 0.74 25.23
C ASN A 493 -1.93 0.39 24.25
N LEU A 494 -1.91 1.03 23.06
CA LEU A 494 -0.86 0.81 22.07
C LEU A 494 0.53 1.20 22.59
N ALA A 495 0.62 2.26 23.41
CA ALA A 495 1.89 2.70 24.01
C ALA A 495 2.48 1.68 25.00
N VAL A 496 1.64 0.85 25.60
CA VAL A 496 2.07 -0.18 26.55
C VAL A 496 1.90 -1.61 26.00
N GLN A 497 1.83 -1.74 24.66
CA GLN A 497 1.71 -3.02 23.96
C GLN A 497 0.48 -3.83 24.39
N GLN A 498 -0.64 -3.17 24.65
CA GLN A 498 -1.92 -3.80 25.01
C GLN A 498 -2.97 -3.60 23.93
N LEU A 499 -3.87 -4.56 23.79
CA LEU A 499 -5.04 -4.46 22.91
C LEU A 499 -6.20 -3.77 23.63
N THR A 500 -7.05 -3.09 22.86
CA THR A 500 -8.26 -2.46 23.40
C THR A 500 -9.40 -3.49 23.44
N GLU A 501 -9.80 -3.88 24.64
CA GLU A 501 -10.83 -4.92 24.86
C GLU A 501 -12.24 -4.36 24.75
N GLU A 502 -12.46 -3.14 25.21
CA GLU A 502 -13.77 -2.50 25.26
C GLU A 502 -13.78 -1.19 24.50
N SER A 503 -14.76 -1.04 23.64
CA SER A 503 -15.13 0.20 22.95
C SER A 503 -16.63 0.11 22.60
N ASP A 504 -17.34 1.22 22.73
CA ASP A 504 -18.78 1.30 22.46
C ASP A 504 -19.06 1.99 21.11
N LYS A 505 -18.37 3.10 20.84
CA LYS A 505 -18.53 3.89 19.62
C LYS A 505 -17.56 3.50 18.51
N MET A 506 -16.36 3.09 18.88
CA MET A 506 -15.33 2.70 17.96
C MET A 506 -15.31 1.18 17.74
N LEU A 507 -15.01 0.77 16.54
CA LEU A 507 -14.63 -0.60 16.20
C LEU A 507 -13.11 -0.71 16.29
N VAL A 508 -12.59 -1.54 17.20
CA VAL A 508 -11.15 -1.72 17.37
C VAL A 508 -10.77 -3.18 17.15
N ALA A 509 -10.03 -3.48 16.08
CA ALA A 509 -9.48 -4.80 15.83
C ALA A 509 -8.21 -5.02 16.69
N PRO A 510 -7.90 -6.29 17.06
CA PRO A 510 -8.61 -7.52 16.65
C PRO A 510 -9.83 -7.88 17.50
N LEU A 511 -10.04 -7.28 18.66
CA LEU A 511 -10.98 -7.81 19.65
C LEU A 511 -12.43 -7.41 19.41
N ARG A 512 -12.71 -6.16 19.01
CA ARG A 512 -14.08 -5.65 18.88
C ARG A 512 -14.58 -5.45 17.45
N PHE A 513 -13.69 -5.34 16.48
CA PHE A 513 -14.05 -5.02 15.09
C PHE A 513 -14.96 -6.11 14.47
N LYS A 514 -14.50 -7.37 14.48
CA LYS A 514 -15.22 -8.50 13.88
C LYS A 514 -16.49 -8.85 14.64
N SER A 515 -16.41 -8.89 15.98
CA SER A 515 -17.54 -9.26 16.82
C SER A 515 -18.73 -8.32 16.64
N VAL A 516 -18.50 -7.00 16.69
CA VAL A 516 -19.58 -6.01 16.51
C VAL A 516 -20.22 -6.12 15.13
N LEU A 517 -19.42 -6.34 14.07
CA LEU A 517 -19.97 -6.48 12.72
C LEU A 517 -20.79 -7.78 12.57
N LEU A 518 -20.39 -8.86 13.22
CA LEU A 518 -21.18 -10.10 13.24
C LEU A 518 -22.47 -9.92 14.05
N ASP A 519 -22.43 -9.21 15.16
CA ASP A 519 -23.62 -8.86 15.96
C ASP A 519 -24.61 -7.99 15.15
N GLU A 520 -24.10 -7.03 14.36
CA GLU A 520 -24.94 -6.26 13.44
C GLU A 520 -25.60 -7.15 12.38
N MET A 521 -24.84 -8.09 11.80
CA MET A 521 -25.39 -9.04 10.83
C MET A 521 -26.47 -9.92 11.47
N ASP A 522 -26.25 -10.40 12.69
CA ASP A 522 -27.24 -11.19 13.44
C ASP A 522 -28.51 -10.39 13.72
N HIS A 523 -28.39 -9.11 14.06
CA HIS A 523 -29.54 -8.22 14.22
C HIS A 523 -30.34 -8.08 12.92
N ILE A 524 -29.68 -7.92 11.77
CA ILE A 524 -30.35 -7.82 10.45
C ILE A 524 -31.03 -9.17 10.09
N ILE A 525 -30.37 -10.30 10.36
CA ILE A 525 -30.93 -11.65 10.15
C ILE A 525 -32.21 -11.81 11.00
N ALA A 526 -32.17 -11.41 12.25
CA ALA A 526 -33.34 -11.47 13.13
C ALA A 526 -34.49 -10.57 12.61
N ALA A 527 -34.20 -9.38 12.14
CA ALA A 527 -35.19 -8.48 11.53
C ALA A 527 -35.85 -9.10 10.28
N ALA A 528 -35.06 -9.71 9.40
CA ALA A 528 -35.57 -10.41 8.21
C ALA A 528 -36.46 -11.61 8.59
N ARG A 529 -36.06 -12.41 9.56
CA ARG A 529 -36.84 -13.54 10.09
C ARG A 529 -38.19 -13.11 10.70
N MET A 530 -38.28 -11.84 11.18
CA MET A 530 -39.53 -11.22 11.61
C MET A 530 -40.34 -10.61 10.46
N GLY A 531 -39.94 -10.79 9.20
CA GLY A 531 -40.63 -10.27 8.03
C GLY A 531 -40.39 -8.79 7.74
N ARG A 532 -39.37 -8.15 8.36
CA ARG A 532 -39.02 -6.77 8.06
C ARG A 532 -38.19 -6.67 6.78
N PRO A 533 -38.25 -5.57 6.01
CA PRO A 533 -37.46 -5.36 4.80
C PRO A 533 -35.98 -5.04 5.16
N ALA A 534 -35.27 -6.02 5.71
CA ALA A 534 -33.91 -5.86 6.14
C ALA A 534 -32.90 -6.00 4.99
N SER A 535 -31.85 -5.21 5.00
CA SER A 535 -30.81 -5.23 3.95
C SER A 535 -29.44 -4.79 4.47
N MET A 536 -28.38 -5.15 3.72
CA MET A 536 -27.00 -4.69 3.97
C MET A 536 -26.39 -4.14 2.69
N ILE A 537 -25.60 -3.06 2.82
CA ILE A 537 -24.73 -2.59 1.74
C ILE A 537 -23.31 -2.52 2.30
N LEU A 538 -22.40 -3.34 1.77
CA LEU A 538 -21.07 -3.55 2.32
C LEU A 538 -19.99 -3.19 1.29
N LYS A 539 -19.36 -2.02 1.45
CA LYS A 539 -18.24 -1.59 0.61
C LYS A 539 -16.92 -1.88 1.29
N ASN A 540 -16.05 -2.63 0.61
CA ASN A 540 -14.69 -2.93 1.07
C ASN A 540 -13.72 -3.17 -0.10
N ASN A 541 -12.42 -3.25 0.21
CA ASN A 541 -11.45 -3.59 -0.84
C ASN A 541 -11.39 -5.09 -1.08
N SER A 542 -11.58 -5.90 -0.03
CA SER A 542 -11.39 -7.35 -0.12
C SER A 542 -12.16 -8.09 0.96
N ILE A 543 -12.65 -9.28 0.60
CA ILE A 543 -13.28 -10.21 1.54
C ILE A 543 -12.64 -11.59 1.43
N SER A 544 -12.16 -12.12 2.57
CA SER A 544 -11.67 -13.50 2.69
C SER A 544 -11.81 -14.07 4.11
N ASP A 545 -12.41 -13.34 5.05
CA ASP A 545 -12.71 -13.86 6.37
C ASP A 545 -13.81 -14.92 6.27
N ARG A 546 -13.52 -16.13 6.78
CA ARG A 546 -14.40 -17.27 6.61
C ARG A 546 -15.69 -17.12 7.41
N ASP A 547 -15.60 -16.57 8.62
CA ASP A 547 -16.77 -16.45 9.50
C ASP A 547 -17.72 -15.39 8.97
N ILE A 548 -17.19 -14.26 8.47
CA ILE A 548 -17.98 -13.22 7.82
C ILE A 548 -18.66 -13.79 6.56
N ILE A 549 -17.95 -14.58 5.72
CA ILE A 549 -18.53 -15.21 4.53
C ILE A 549 -19.68 -16.17 4.90
N LEU A 550 -19.52 -16.98 5.93
CA LEU A 550 -20.57 -17.88 6.41
C LEU A 550 -21.77 -17.11 7.00
N LYS A 551 -21.51 -15.99 7.68
CA LYS A 551 -22.58 -15.12 8.17
C LYS A 551 -23.36 -14.43 7.04
N LEU A 552 -22.68 -14.03 5.96
CA LEU A 552 -23.35 -13.51 4.74
C LEU A 552 -24.21 -14.59 4.07
N GLN A 553 -23.75 -15.85 4.04
CA GLN A 553 -24.56 -16.97 3.57
C GLN A 553 -25.82 -17.16 4.44
N GLU A 554 -25.67 -17.15 5.79
CA GLU A 554 -26.78 -17.24 6.71
C GLU A 554 -27.79 -16.12 6.47
N ALA A 555 -27.32 -14.89 6.32
CA ALA A 555 -28.18 -13.73 6.05
C ALA A 555 -28.93 -13.86 4.71
N SER A 556 -28.24 -14.30 3.65
CA SER A 556 -28.85 -14.57 2.37
C SER A 556 -29.94 -15.64 2.46
N CYS A 557 -29.69 -16.75 3.16
CA CYS A 557 -30.67 -17.81 3.40
C CYS A 557 -31.86 -17.33 4.27
N ALA A 558 -31.66 -16.33 5.10
CA ALA A 558 -32.74 -15.69 5.87
C ALA A 558 -33.56 -14.67 5.08
N GLY A 559 -33.29 -14.47 3.78
CA GLY A 559 -33.97 -13.53 2.91
C GLY A 559 -33.47 -12.10 2.97
N VAL A 560 -32.33 -11.83 3.62
CA VAL A 560 -31.70 -10.51 3.63
C VAL A 560 -31.14 -10.17 2.27
N ARG A 561 -31.50 -9.02 1.69
CA ARG A 561 -30.83 -8.48 0.50
C ARG A 561 -29.45 -7.95 0.89
N ILE A 562 -28.40 -8.42 0.21
CA ILE A 562 -27.01 -8.03 0.48
C ILE A 562 -26.39 -7.53 -0.81
N ASP A 563 -26.06 -6.23 -0.85
CA ASP A 563 -25.32 -5.62 -1.95
C ASP A 563 -23.88 -5.34 -1.51
N MET A 564 -22.89 -5.93 -2.19
CA MET A 564 -21.48 -5.71 -1.88
C MET A 564 -20.77 -4.97 -3.00
N ILE A 565 -19.93 -4.01 -2.61
CA ILE A 565 -19.02 -3.31 -3.52
C ILE A 565 -17.59 -3.72 -3.15
N VAL A 566 -17.02 -4.69 -3.89
CA VAL A 566 -15.70 -5.29 -3.60
C VAL A 566 -14.75 -5.00 -4.75
N ARG A 567 -13.77 -4.12 -4.53
CA ARG A 567 -12.81 -3.75 -5.57
C ARG A 567 -11.89 -4.89 -5.97
N GLY A 568 -11.29 -5.59 -5.01
CA GLY A 568 -10.17 -6.53 -5.19
C GLY A 568 -10.53 -7.99 -4.98
N ILE A 569 -9.94 -8.61 -3.97
CA ILE A 569 -10.11 -10.01 -3.63
C ILE A 569 -11.54 -10.24 -3.11
N CYS A 570 -12.23 -11.20 -3.70
CA CYS A 570 -13.53 -11.66 -3.25
C CYS A 570 -13.53 -13.18 -3.19
N CYS A 571 -13.58 -13.73 -1.96
CA CYS A 571 -13.53 -15.17 -1.73
C CYS A 571 -14.91 -15.80 -1.54
N VAL A 572 -15.99 -15.08 -1.85
CA VAL A 572 -17.37 -15.58 -1.83
C VAL A 572 -18.00 -15.43 -3.21
N ARG A 573 -18.82 -16.41 -3.62
CA ARG A 573 -19.62 -16.36 -4.85
C ARG A 573 -20.95 -15.71 -4.57
N ALA A 574 -21.36 -14.84 -5.48
CA ALA A 574 -22.68 -14.24 -5.52
C ALA A 574 -23.72 -15.21 -6.09
N GLU A 575 -24.97 -15.01 -5.78
CA GLU A 575 -26.14 -15.56 -6.45
C GLU A 575 -26.15 -17.09 -6.60
N VAL A 576 -25.49 -17.82 -5.68
CA VAL A 576 -25.52 -19.29 -5.67
C VAL A 576 -26.87 -19.76 -5.13
N PRO A 577 -27.68 -20.53 -5.89
CA PRO A 577 -29.03 -20.94 -5.49
C PRO A 577 -29.03 -21.68 -4.14
N GLY A 578 -29.93 -21.29 -3.26
CA GLY A 578 -30.10 -21.87 -1.93
C GLY A 578 -28.96 -21.60 -0.93
N LYS A 579 -27.98 -20.77 -1.30
CA LYS A 579 -26.83 -20.43 -0.46
C LYS A 579 -26.59 -18.93 -0.37
N THR A 580 -26.30 -18.28 -1.49
CA THR A 580 -25.99 -16.83 -1.57
C THR A 580 -26.85 -16.13 -2.62
N GLU A 581 -28.05 -16.63 -2.87
CA GLU A 581 -28.95 -16.13 -3.94
C GLU A 581 -29.35 -14.68 -3.77
N ASN A 582 -29.37 -14.16 -2.54
CA ASN A 582 -29.66 -12.77 -2.20
C ASN A 582 -28.40 -11.92 -2.00
N LEU A 583 -27.22 -12.44 -2.33
CA LEU A 583 -25.95 -11.74 -2.26
C LEU A 583 -25.53 -11.30 -3.66
N HIS A 584 -25.51 -9.98 -3.89
CA HIS A 584 -25.10 -9.34 -5.14
C HIS A 584 -23.74 -8.69 -4.95
N ILE A 585 -22.80 -8.90 -5.87
CA ILE A 585 -21.42 -8.40 -5.73
C ILE A 585 -21.03 -7.60 -6.96
N ARG A 586 -20.63 -6.35 -6.75
CA ARG A 586 -20.07 -5.46 -7.76
C ARG A 586 -18.60 -5.15 -7.47
N SER A 587 -17.83 -4.96 -8.54
CA SER A 587 -16.45 -4.46 -8.47
C SER A 587 -16.34 -3.18 -9.27
N LEU A 588 -15.87 -2.12 -8.64
CA LEU A 588 -15.58 -0.82 -9.26
C LEU A 588 -14.07 -0.68 -9.45
N VAL A 589 -13.64 -0.56 -10.70
CA VAL A 589 -12.25 -0.27 -11.08
C VAL A 589 -12.28 0.79 -12.17
N GLY A 590 -11.74 1.96 -11.89
CA GLY A 590 -11.82 3.11 -12.78
C GLY A 590 -10.69 4.10 -12.55
N ARG A 591 -10.94 5.39 -12.83
CA ARG A 591 -9.99 6.49 -12.71
C ARG A 591 -9.35 6.57 -11.31
N TYR A 592 -10.19 6.51 -10.28
CA TYR A 592 -9.76 6.54 -8.89
C TYR A 592 -9.74 5.13 -8.31
N LEU A 593 -8.80 4.89 -7.40
CA LEU A 593 -8.72 3.63 -6.69
C LEU A 593 -9.76 3.60 -5.56
N GLU A 594 -10.78 2.76 -5.68
CA GLU A 594 -11.78 2.55 -4.65
C GLU A 594 -11.13 1.93 -3.40
N HIS A 595 -11.02 2.73 -2.32
CA HIS A 595 -10.28 2.33 -1.12
C HIS A 595 -11.10 2.48 0.16
N GLY A 596 -12.05 3.37 0.22
CA GLY A 596 -12.92 3.58 1.38
C GLY A 596 -13.74 2.34 1.75
N ARG A 597 -13.99 2.14 3.04
CA ARG A 597 -14.83 1.08 3.57
C ARG A 597 -16.02 1.69 4.27
N ILE A 598 -17.20 1.23 3.89
CA ILE A 598 -18.50 1.64 4.47
C ILE A 598 -19.33 0.37 4.68
N TYR A 599 -19.84 0.19 5.88
CA TYR A 599 -20.71 -0.92 6.24
C TYR A 599 -22.06 -0.40 6.71
N SER A 600 -23.09 -0.66 5.94
CA SER A 600 -24.46 -0.18 6.19
C SER A 600 -25.39 -1.35 6.47
N PHE A 601 -26.12 -1.28 7.56
CA PHE A 601 -27.05 -2.27 8.06
C PHE A 601 -28.42 -1.61 8.26
N PHE A 602 -29.46 -2.10 7.53
CA PHE A 602 -30.81 -1.59 7.61
C PHE A 602 -31.73 -2.68 8.15
N ASP A 603 -32.41 -2.43 9.28
CA ASP A 603 -33.27 -3.41 9.96
C ASP A 603 -34.76 -3.29 9.59
N GLY A 604 -35.07 -2.53 8.55
CA GLY A 604 -36.42 -2.20 8.12
C GLY A 604 -36.98 -0.89 8.72
N VAL A 605 -36.28 -0.30 9.69
CA VAL A 605 -36.67 0.97 10.36
C VAL A 605 -35.47 1.94 10.41
N HIS A 606 -34.33 1.47 10.89
CA HIS A 606 -33.14 2.29 11.13
C HIS A 606 -31.94 1.80 10.32
N THR A 607 -31.16 2.75 9.85
CA THR A 607 -29.86 2.48 9.23
C THR A 607 -28.76 2.72 10.24
N ARG A 608 -27.92 1.69 10.49
CA ARG A 608 -26.66 1.83 11.21
C ARG A 608 -25.53 1.75 10.19
N ILE A 609 -24.66 2.74 10.19
CA ILE A 609 -23.60 2.85 9.20
C ILE A 609 -22.25 3.08 9.87
N TYR A 610 -21.22 2.40 9.36
CA TYR A 610 -19.86 2.45 9.87
C TYR A 610 -18.90 2.79 8.74
N ILE A 611 -17.85 3.55 9.07
CA ILE A 611 -16.64 3.65 8.25
C ILE A 611 -15.47 3.01 8.99
N ALA A 612 -14.52 2.44 8.27
CA ALA A 612 -13.42 1.73 8.90
C ALA A 612 -12.14 1.71 8.06
N SER A 613 -11.01 1.49 8.73
CA SER A 613 -9.71 1.23 8.08
C SER A 613 -9.53 -0.22 7.64
N GLY A 614 -10.26 -1.16 8.24
CA GLY A 614 -10.15 -2.59 8.02
C GLY A 614 -11.05 -3.12 6.90
N ASP A 615 -10.58 -4.15 6.20
CA ASP A 615 -11.36 -4.97 5.26
C ASP A 615 -11.87 -6.25 5.92
N PHE A 616 -12.73 -7.00 5.24
CA PHE A 616 -13.18 -8.34 5.65
C PHE A 616 -12.14 -9.42 5.32
N LEU A 617 -10.89 -9.19 5.72
CA LEU A 617 -9.79 -10.13 5.61
C LEU A 617 -9.40 -10.63 7.01
N THR A 618 -9.20 -11.92 7.21
CA THR A 618 -8.77 -12.50 8.49
C THR A 618 -7.56 -11.76 9.10
N ARG A 619 -6.60 -11.34 8.27
CA ARG A 619 -5.46 -10.54 8.75
C ARG A 619 -5.84 -9.16 9.28
N ASN A 620 -6.92 -8.52 8.78
CA ASN A 620 -7.41 -7.23 9.30
C ASN A 620 -8.20 -7.43 10.58
N THR A 621 -9.02 -8.49 10.61
CA THR A 621 -9.91 -8.75 11.73
C THR A 621 -9.21 -9.39 12.93
N GLU A 622 -8.08 -10.11 12.72
CA GLU A 622 -7.44 -10.93 13.76
C GLU A 622 -5.94 -10.66 13.99
N CYS A 623 -5.24 -10.04 13.02
CA CYS A 623 -3.77 -9.89 13.07
C CYS A 623 -3.30 -8.44 12.90
N ARG A 624 -4.22 -7.46 13.02
CA ARG A 624 -3.91 -6.04 12.87
C ARG A 624 -4.68 -5.22 13.90
N VAL A 625 -4.14 -4.03 14.19
CA VAL A 625 -4.91 -2.97 14.81
C VAL A 625 -5.56 -2.14 13.70
N GLU A 626 -6.87 -2.25 13.60
CA GLU A 626 -7.72 -1.46 12.71
C GLU A 626 -8.70 -0.66 13.54
N VAL A 627 -9.19 0.45 13.01
CA VAL A 627 -10.22 1.25 13.65
C VAL A 627 -11.37 1.51 12.69
N GLY A 628 -12.55 1.62 13.25
CA GLY A 628 -13.75 2.12 12.59
C GLY A 628 -14.60 2.87 13.58
N VAL A 629 -15.65 3.50 13.09
CA VAL A 629 -16.59 4.26 13.90
C VAL A 629 -18.00 4.15 13.34
N ARG A 630 -18.99 4.06 14.23
CA ARG A 630 -20.38 4.23 13.89
C ARG A 630 -20.67 5.71 13.67
N VAL A 631 -21.19 6.04 12.49
CA VAL A 631 -21.63 7.40 12.17
C VAL A 631 -23.08 7.55 12.61
N GLU A 632 -23.34 8.48 13.53
CA GLU A 632 -24.66 8.67 14.13
C GLU A 632 -25.36 9.95 13.64
N ASP A 633 -24.61 10.93 13.11
CA ASP A 633 -25.17 12.15 12.53
C ASP A 633 -26.08 11.82 11.33
N PRO A 634 -27.41 12.14 11.39
CA PRO A 634 -28.35 11.76 10.34
C PRO A 634 -28.01 12.34 8.96
N VAL A 635 -27.35 13.51 8.90
CA VAL A 635 -26.92 14.12 7.63
C VAL A 635 -25.80 13.31 7.03
N LEU A 636 -24.84 12.88 7.84
CA LEU A 636 -23.74 12.06 7.38
C LEU A 636 -24.16 10.61 7.08
N VAL A 637 -25.10 10.05 7.83
CA VAL A 637 -25.75 8.75 7.53
C VAL A 637 -26.41 8.80 6.15
N LYS A 638 -27.18 9.86 5.88
CA LYS A 638 -27.79 10.07 4.56
C LYS A 638 -26.73 10.21 3.48
N LYS A 639 -25.71 11.04 3.68
CA LYS A 639 -24.59 11.26 2.74
C LYS A 639 -23.91 9.94 2.38
N LEU A 640 -23.54 9.13 3.37
CA LEU A 640 -22.91 7.83 3.15
C LEU A 640 -23.84 6.85 2.42
N THR A 641 -25.13 6.88 2.73
CA THR A 641 -26.15 6.09 2.04
C THR A 641 -26.25 6.49 0.56
N ASP A 642 -26.31 7.80 0.28
CA ASP A 642 -26.38 8.34 -1.09
C ASP A 642 -25.12 7.96 -1.90
N ILE A 643 -23.94 7.99 -1.28
CA ILE A 643 -22.67 7.54 -1.88
C ILE A 643 -22.76 6.05 -2.27
N LEU A 644 -23.21 5.19 -1.36
CA LEU A 644 -23.38 3.77 -1.64
C LEU A 644 -24.38 3.52 -2.76
N GLN A 645 -25.51 4.20 -2.75
CA GLN A 645 -26.54 4.10 -3.78
C GLN A 645 -26.04 4.60 -5.15
N LEU A 646 -25.25 5.68 -5.19
CA LEU A 646 -24.61 6.14 -6.41
C LEU A 646 -23.67 5.08 -6.99
N GLN A 647 -22.86 4.44 -6.15
CA GLN A 647 -21.91 3.38 -6.57
C GLN A 647 -22.63 2.09 -7.02
N LEU A 648 -23.76 1.74 -6.41
CA LEU A 648 -24.58 0.61 -6.83
C LEU A 648 -25.27 0.86 -8.18
N ARG A 649 -25.42 2.10 -8.61
CA ARG A 649 -25.99 2.47 -9.91
C ARG A 649 -24.93 2.64 -11.01
N ASP A 650 -23.64 2.52 -10.70
CA ASP A 650 -22.56 2.66 -11.70
C ASP A 650 -22.73 1.63 -12.81
N ASN A 651 -22.85 2.09 -14.05
CA ASN A 651 -22.95 1.26 -15.25
C ASN A 651 -21.82 1.56 -16.28
N VAL A 652 -20.79 2.32 -15.85
CA VAL A 652 -19.60 2.66 -16.65
C VAL A 652 -18.39 1.85 -16.19
N ASN A 653 -18.11 1.84 -14.88
CA ASN A 653 -16.93 1.21 -14.30
C ASN A 653 -17.22 -0.14 -13.65
N ALA A 654 -18.49 -0.40 -13.33
CA ALA A 654 -18.91 -1.58 -12.59
C ALA A 654 -18.77 -2.88 -13.40
N ARG A 655 -18.43 -3.94 -12.69
CA ARG A 655 -18.56 -5.34 -13.12
C ARG A 655 -19.29 -6.12 -12.05
N GLU A 656 -20.27 -6.90 -12.43
CA GLU A 656 -21.03 -7.78 -11.54
C GLU A 656 -20.46 -9.18 -11.54
N MET A 657 -20.45 -9.82 -10.38
CA MET A 657 -20.05 -11.20 -10.22
C MET A 657 -21.23 -12.11 -10.56
N CYS A 658 -20.99 -13.09 -11.43
CA CYS A 658 -21.93 -14.17 -11.75
C CYS A 658 -21.80 -15.32 -10.73
N ALA A 659 -22.77 -16.21 -10.67
CA ALA A 659 -22.81 -17.36 -9.77
C ALA A 659 -21.60 -18.31 -9.90
N ASP A 660 -20.95 -18.36 -11.06
CA ASP A 660 -19.70 -19.12 -11.29
C ASP A 660 -18.46 -18.42 -10.71
N GLY A 661 -18.59 -17.18 -10.21
CA GLY A 661 -17.50 -16.34 -9.70
C GLY A 661 -16.79 -15.50 -10.77
N SER A 662 -17.19 -15.58 -12.03
CA SER A 662 -16.70 -14.69 -13.09
C SER A 662 -17.31 -13.28 -12.97
N TYR A 663 -16.70 -12.30 -13.64
CA TYR A 663 -17.18 -10.93 -13.63
C TYR A 663 -17.57 -10.46 -15.03
N GLN A 664 -18.76 -9.89 -15.15
CA GLN A 664 -19.26 -9.27 -16.38
C GLN A 664 -19.32 -7.76 -16.24
N LYS A 665 -18.93 -7.02 -17.31
CA LYS A 665 -19.05 -5.55 -17.30
C LYS A 665 -20.53 -5.17 -17.38
N VAL A 666 -20.98 -4.33 -16.46
CA VAL A 666 -22.29 -3.71 -16.51
C VAL A 666 -22.35 -2.78 -17.71
N LYS A 667 -23.46 -2.82 -18.42
CA LYS A 667 -23.74 -1.93 -19.55
C LYS A 667 -25.09 -1.28 -19.30
N PRO A 668 -25.26 0.01 -19.56
CA PRO A 668 -26.56 0.65 -19.47
C PRO A 668 -27.52 -0.03 -20.45
N ALA A 669 -28.76 -0.26 -20.01
CA ALA A 669 -29.85 -0.68 -20.87
C ALA A 669 -30.24 0.45 -21.83
N GLU A 670 -30.98 0.13 -22.91
CA GLU A 670 -31.45 1.13 -23.86
C GLU A 670 -32.37 2.13 -23.13
N GLY A 671 -32.04 3.43 -23.18
CA GLY A 671 -32.75 4.51 -22.47
C GLY A 671 -32.37 4.67 -20.99
N GLU A 672 -31.52 3.83 -20.44
CA GLU A 672 -31.01 4.00 -19.07
C GLU A 672 -29.97 5.11 -19.00
N PRO A 673 -30.01 5.98 -17.98
CA PRO A 673 -28.97 7.00 -17.78
C PRO A 673 -27.58 6.40 -17.61
N ILE A 674 -26.59 7.00 -18.23
CA ILE A 674 -25.18 6.64 -18.02
C ILE A 674 -24.74 7.19 -16.65
N VAL A 675 -24.37 6.30 -15.74
CA VAL A 675 -23.94 6.64 -14.39
C VAL A 675 -22.49 6.22 -14.19
N ASN A 676 -21.61 7.22 -14.15
CA ASN A 676 -20.24 7.05 -13.68
C ASN A 676 -20.19 7.54 -12.24
N SER A 677 -20.18 6.61 -11.29
CA SER A 677 -20.25 6.95 -9.86
C SER A 677 -19.06 7.80 -9.40
N GLN A 678 -17.85 7.57 -9.94
CA GLN A 678 -16.66 8.36 -9.58
C GLN A 678 -16.79 9.82 -10.02
N MET A 679 -17.41 10.10 -11.16
CA MET A 679 -17.63 11.48 -11.59
C MET A 679 -18.86 12.09 -10.94
N GLY A 680 -19.91 11.30 -10.71
CA GLY A 680 -21.13 11.73 -10.02
C GLY A 680 -20.90 12.18 -8.57
N MET A 681 -19.82 11.73 -7.93
CA MET A 681 -19.45 12.19 -6.59
C MET A 681 -19.17 13.69 -6.51
N TYR A 682 -18.64 14.30 -7.58
CA TYR A 682 -18.44 15.76 -7.60
C TYR A 682 -19.75 16.53 -7.53
N ASP A 683 -20.80 16.02 -8.17
CA ASP A 683 -22.12 16.63 -8.11
C ASP A 683 -22.80 16.39 -6.74
N LEU A 684 -22.65 15.17 -6.21
CA LEU A 684 -23.21 14.81 -4.90
C LEU A 684 -22.63 15.67 -3.77
N LEU A 685 -21.33 16.00 -3.85
CA LEU A 685 -20.61 16.72 -2.78
C LEU A 685 -20.48 18.22 -3.05
N ARG A 686 -21.09 18.76 -4.10
CA ARG A 686 -20.92 20.17 -4.53
C ARG A 686 -21.23 21.18 -3.44
N ASN A 687 -22.28 20.92 -2.64
CA ASN A 687 -22.78 21.81 -1.61
C ASN A 687 -22.40 21.36 -0.19
N ASP A 688 -21.46 20.47 -0.06
CA ASP A 688 -21.15 19.81 1.21
C ASP A 688 -20.43 20.72 2.23
N TRP A 689 -19.88 21.85 1.77
CA TRP A 689 -19.23 22.83 2.63
C TRP A 689 -20.19 23.81 3.35
N THR A 690 -21.48 23.80 2.97
CA THR A 690 -22.52 24.68 3.54
C THR A 690 -23.52 23.85 4.29
N ARG A 691 -23.40 23.78 5.60
CA ARG A 691 -24.36 23.13 6.48
C ARG A 691 -25.06 24.19 7.34
N GLU A 692 -26.39 24.31 7.19
CA GLU A 692 -27.16 25.38 7.82
C GLU A 692 -27.57 25.10 9.29
N GLU A 693 -27.62 23.83 9.73
CA GLU A 693 -28.03 23.50 11.10
C GLU A 693 -27.02 22.62 11.85
N PRO A 694 -26.65 22.95 13.10
CA PRO A 694 -25.82 22.10 13.95
C PRO A 694 -26.63 20.90 14.47
N TRP A 695 -26.12 19.70 14.23
CA TRP A 695 -26.60 18.47 14.86
C TRP A 695 -25.80 18.21 16.14
N LYS A 696 -26.51 17.94 17.23
CA LYS A 696 -25.90 17.47 18.49
C LYS A 696 -26.38 16.05 18.78
N PRO A 697 -25.47 15.11 19.15
CA PRO A 697 -25.90 13.79 19.58
C PRO A 697 -26.96 13.89 20.67
N THR A 698 -28.11 13.30 20.45
CA THR A 698 -29.09 13.18 21.52
C THR A 698 -28.54 12.18 22.54
N THR A 699 -28.12 12.68 23.71
CA THR A 699 -27.95 11.83 24.88
C THR A 699 -29.24 11.02 25.06
N PRO A 700 -29.21 9.69 25.16
CA PRO A 700 -30.38 8.94 25.49
C PRO A 700 -30.89 9.51 26.83
N LYS A 701 -32.11 10.07 26.85
CA LYS A 701 -32.77 10.40 28.10
C LYS A 701 -32.73 9.12 28.93
N ALA A 702 -32.06 9.19 30.09
CA ALA A 702 -32.14 8.14 31.09
C ALA A 702 -33.61 7.77 31.26
N ALA A 703 -33.90 6.49 31.08
CA ALA A 703 -35.25 6.00 31.33
C ALA A 703 -35.67 6.48 32.72
N PRO A 704 -36.88 6.95 32.93
CA PRO A 704 -37.33 7.38 34.25
C PRO A 704 -37.12 6.23 35.22
N ALA A 705 -36.36 6.46 36.29
CA ALA A 705 -36.19 5.51 37.36
C ALA A 705 -37.55 5.03 37.79
N GLU A 706 -37.87 3.75 37.65
CA GLU A 706 -39.07 3.14 38.22
C GLU A 706 -39.08 3.42 39.72
N ALA A 707 -40.16 4.00 40.17
CA ALA A 707 -40.39 4.27 41.61
C ALA A 707 -40.33 2.94 42.40
N PRO A 708 -39.63 2.91 43.52
CA PRO A 708 -39.51 1.67 44.29
C PRO A 708 -40.88 1.23 44.83
N ALA A 709 -41.28 0.03 44.48
CA ALA A 709 -42.47 -0.62 45.00
C ALA A 709 -42.32 -0.78 46.53
N ALA A 710 -43.36 -0.33 47.27
CA ALA A 710 -43.44 -0.40 48.72
C ALA A 710 -43.41 -1.87 49.20
N GLU A 711 -42.33 -2.27 49.85
CA GLU A 711 -42.26 -3.55 50.57
C GLU A 711 -42.90 -3.45 51.95
N LYS A 712 -43.81 -4.38 52.20
CA LYS A 712 -44.40 -4.64 53.49
C LYS A 712 -43.36 -5.29 54.40
N GLN A 713 -43.20 -4.65 55.58
CA GLN A 713 -42.40 -5.19 56.68
C GLN A 713 -42.96 -6.55 57.20
N THR A 714 -42.08 -7.53 57.36
CA THR A 714 -42.21 -8.55 58.42
C THR A 714 -40.85 -8.77 59.04
N ALA A 715 -40.80 -8.59 60.34
CA ALA A 715 -39.64 -8.78 61.21
C ALA A 715 -39.35 -10.25 61.49
N ALA A 716 -38.07 -10.61 61.58
CA ALA A 716 -37.59 -11.72 62.42
C ALA A 716 -36.10 -11.52 62.75
N GLU A 717 -35.80 -11.67 64.02
CA GLU A 717 -34.51 -11.47 64.71
C GLU A 717 -33.45 -12.56 64.43
N GLY A 718 -32.16 -12.15 64.36
CA GLY A 718 -30.93 -12.61 64.96
C GLY A 718 -30.30 -13.95 64.42
N PRO A 719 -29.02 -14.24 64.75
CA PRO A 719 -28.03 -13.52 65.54
C PRO A 719 -26.64 -13.34 64.92
N LYS A 720 -25.83 -12.45 65.54
CA LYS A 720 -24.45 -12.05 65.28
C LYS A 720 -23.45 -13.23 65.21
N ALA A 721 -22.56 -13.19 64.22
CA ALA A 721 -21.29 -13.92 64.28
C ALA A 721 -20.13 -12.94 63.93
N LYS A 722 -19.07 -13.05 64.70
CA LYS A 722 -17.88 -12.22 64.79
C LYS A 722 -16.94 -12.41 63.62
N THR A 723 -16.37 -11.32 63.16
CA THR A 723 -15.19 -11.24 62.30
C THR A 723 -13.91 -11.61 63.08
N PRO A 724 -12.92 -12.33 62.50
CA PRO A 724 -11.56 -12.31 63.01
C PRO A 724 -10.69 -11.38 62.15
N GLU A 725 -10.01 -10.45 62.87
CA GLU A 725 -8.90 -9.64 62.35
C GLU A 725 -7.70 -10.53 61.98
N VAL A 726 -7.06 -10.26 60.86
CA VAL A 726 -5.76 -10.79 60.50
C VAL A 726 -4.79 -9.64 60.38
N PRO A 727 -3.60 -9.72 61.05
CA PRO A 727 -2.68 -8.59 61.12
C PRO A 727 -1.87 -8.40 59.82
N VAL A 728 -1.71 -7.14 59.45
CA VAL A 728 -0.84 -6.65 58.37
C VAL A 728 0.60 -6.77 58.81
N GLN A 729 1.43 -7.50 58.07
CA GLN A 729 2.90 -7.43 58.17
C GLN A 729 3.46 -6.52 57.08
N GLU A 730 4.24 -5.53 57.54
CA GLU A 730 5.05 -4.69 56.66
C GLU A 730 6.21 -5.49 56.02
N PRO A 731 6.56 -5.28 54.72
CA PRO A 731 7.75 -5.86 54.12
C PRO A 731 9.02 -5.08 54.47
N PRO A 732 10.18 -5.75 54.56
CA PRO A 732 11.44 -5.13 55.02
C PRO A 732 12.08 -4.25 53.96
N LYS A 733 12.64 -3.13 54.40
CA LYS A 733 13.43 -2.18 53.56
C LYS A 733 14.71 -2.84 53.10
N ALA A 734 14.86 -2.97 51.77
CA ALA A 734 16.15 -3.31 51.11
C ALA A 734 17.03 -2.07 51.01
N LYS A 735 18.29 -2.19 51.45
CA LYS A 735 19.34 -1.19 51.26
C LYS A 735 19.86 -1.24 49.84
N GLY A 736 19.79 -0.11 49.09
CA GLY A 736 20.44 0.03 47.77
C GLY A 736 21.96 0.20 47.90
N PRO A 737 22.71 -0.22 46.88
CA PRO A 737 24.15 0.07 46.81
C PRO A 737 24.41 1.48 46.28
N ASP A 738 25.48 2.08 46.85
CA ASP A 738 26.02 3.39 46.52
C ASP A 738 26.47 3.45 45.05
N PHE A 739 25.95 4.44 44.30
CA PHE A 739 26.50 4.82 43.02
C PHE A 739 27.66 5.78 43.19
N VAL A 740 28.84 5.38 42.75
CA VAL A 740 29.99 6.26 42.59
C VAL A 740 29.88 6.91 41.19
N GLU A 741 29.79 8.23 41.14
CA GLU A 741 29.89 9.02 39.92
C GLU A 741 31.30 8.87 39.31
N ALA A 742 31.36 8.30 38.09
CA ALA A 742 32.56 8.36 37.26
C ALA A 742 32.36 9.46 36.20
N ALA A 743 33.27 10.42 36.18
CA ALA A 743 33.33 11.47 35.18
C ALA A 743 33.55 10.93 33.76
N PRO A 744 33.05 11.60 32.70
CA PRO A 744 33.19 11.13 31.34
C PRO A 744 34.63 11.25 30.86
N ALA A 745 35.19 10.14 30.39
CA ALA A 745 36.49 10.08 29.74
C ALA A 745 36.41 10.67 28.33
N THR A 746 37.26 11.62 28.02
CA THR A 746 37.51 12.17 26.68
C THR A 746 38.07 11.07 25.78
N PRO A 747 37.55 10.87 24.57
CA PRO A 747 38.14 9.88 23.62
C PRO A 747 39.47 10.40 23.09
N ALA A 748 40.47 9.50 23.08
CA ALA A 748 41.80 9.75 22.53
C ALA A 748 41.74 9.89 20.99
N PRO A 749 42.63 10.66 20.33
CA PRO A 749 42.63 10.85 18.91
C PRO A 749 43.07 9.56 18.20
N ILE A 750 42.23 9.13 17.23
CA ILE A 750 42.54 7.99 16.34
C ILE A 750 43.56 8.50 15.30
N HIS A 751 44.79 7.96 15.33
CA HIS A 751 45.73 8.11 14.24
C HIS A 751 45.32 7.16 13.09
N LEU A 752 44.92 7.72 11.96
CA LEU A 752 44.73 7.00 10.70
C LEU A 752 46.04 7.11 9.91
N GLU A 753 46.68 5.96 9.63
CA GLU A 753 47.74 5.88 8.62
C GLU A 753 47.12 6.01 7.21
N PRO A 754 47.77 6.71 6.27
CA PRO A 754 47.22 6.92 4.93
C PRO A 754 47.39 5.66 4.08
N THR A 755 46.27 5.06 3.70
CA THR A 755 46.23 4.09 2.60
C THR A 755 46.16 4.82 1.27
N GLU A 756 47.03 4.44 0.33
CA GLU A 756 47.13 5.00 -1.00
C GLU A 756 45.78 5.01 -1.75
N HIS A 757 45.39 6.20 -2.21
CA HIS A 757 44.21 6.38 -3.07
C HIS A 757 44.58 6.32 -4.54
N PRO A 758 43.70 5.75 -5.41
CA PRO A 758 43.92 5.79 -6.86
C PRO A 758 43.72 7.22 -7.38
N LYS A 759 44.66 7.66 -8.19
CA LYS A 759 44.67 8.94 -8.90
C LYS A 759 43.48 8.99 -9.89
N GLY A 760 42.55 9.93 -9.70
CA GLY A 760 41.50 10.23 -10.65
C GLY A 760 41.08 11.70 -10.55
N GLY A 761 41.22 12.39 -11.64
CA GLY A 761 41.26 13.78 -11.96
C GLY A 761 40.10 14.68 -11.56
N ASP A 762 40.35 15.96 -11.66
CA ASP A 762 39.50 17.16 -11.86
C ASP A 762 38.48 17.58 -10.79
N HIS A 763 38.74 17.33 -9.50
CA HIS A 763 37.95 17.92 -8.41
C HIS A 763 38.64 19.14 -7.76
N PHE A 764 39.78 19.58 -8.27
CA PHE A 764 40.53 20.68 -7.71
C PHE A 764 39.78 22.01 -7.86
N ASP A 765 39.23 22.25 -9.05
CA ASP A 765 38.48 23.47 -9.39
C ASP A 765 37.17 23.57 -8.58
N GLU A 766 36.49 22.44 -8.33
CA GLU A 766 35.28 22.40 -7.50
C GLU A 766 35.55 22.75 -6.04
N LEU A 767 36.66 22.26 -5.47
CA LEU A 767 37.05 22.59 -4.09
C LEU A 767 37.50 24.04 -3.95
N GLU A 768 38.20 24.61 -4.93
CA GLU A 768 38.53 26.03 -4.94
C GLU A 768 37.28 26.91 -5.08
N GLN A 769 36.31 26.51 -5.87
CA GLN A 769 35.04 27.23 -6.02
C GLN A 769 34.21 27.18 -4.73
N MET A 770 34.12 26.04 -4.08
CA MET A 770 33.42 25.89 -2.78
C MET A 770 34.08 26.74 -1.68
N LEU A 771 35.40 26.80 -1.68
CA LEU A 771 36.14 27.64 -0.74
C LEU A 771 35.87 29.13 -0.95
N ALA A 772 35.79 29.55 -2.22
CA ALA A 772 35.55 30.95 -2.60
C ALA A 772 34.12 31.42 -2.35
N GLU A 773 33.13 30.54 -2.57
CA GLU A 773 31.70 30.89 -2.51
C GLU A 773 31.07 30.69 -1.12
N GLN A 774 31.48 29.68 -0.38
CA GLN A 774 30.78 29.24 0.83
C GLN A 774 31.65 29.26 2.11
N GLY A 775 32.95 29.39 1.98
CA GLY A 775 33.88 29.45 3.13
C GLY A 775 33.98 28.14 3.95
N GLY A 776 33.46 27.02 3.41
CA GLY A 776 33.46 25.72 3.98
C GLY A 776 32.48 24.78 3.23
N CYS A 777 32.55 23.47 3.48
CA CYS A 777 31.60 22.52 2.93
C CYS A 777 31.25 21.40 3.90
N GLN A 778 30.10 20.79 3.64
CA GLN A 778 29.63 19.64 4.36
C GLN A 778 29.61 18.43 3.40
N LEU A 779 30.34 17.39 3.74
CA LEU A 779 30.41 16.16 2.94
C LEU A 779 29.76 15.01 3.69
N THR A 780 28.85 14.31 3.03
CA THR A 780 28.22 13.10 3.59
C THR A 780 28.89 11.86 3.01
N CYS A 781 29.39 10.99 3.86
CA CYS A 781 29.99 9.72 3.44
C CYS A 781 28.93 8.79 2.85
N GLN A 782 29.08 8.42 1.57
CA GLN A 782 28.13 7.53 0.88
C GLN A 782 28.14 6.07 1.42
N PHE A 783 29.08 5.72 2.30
CA PHE A 783 29.18 4.38 2.87
C PHE A 783 28.62 4.27 4.29
N CYS A 784 28.69 5.34 5.08
CA CYS A 784 28.27 5.31 6.49
C CYS A 784 27.35 6.46 6.89
N ASP A 785 26.93 7.30 5.93
CA ASP A 785 26.09 8.48 6.10
C ASP A 785 26.60 9.51 7.14
N ALA A 786 27.86 9.35 7.57
CA ALA A 786 28.48 10.32 8.46
C ALA A 786 28.66 11.65 7.72
N VAL A 787 28.27 12.71 8.37
CA VAL A 787 28.40 14.08 7.87
C VAL A 787 29.68 14.69 8.44
N TYR A 788 30.53 15.22 7.56
CA TYR A 788 31.77 15.86 7.91
C TYR A 788 31.71 17.32 7.51
N ASP A 789 31.85 18.22 8.49
CA ASP A 789 31.93 19.65 8.26
C ASP A 789 33.38 20.05 8.07
N PHE A 790 33.71 20.63 6.93
CA PHE A 790 35.02 21.15 6.60
C PHE A 790 35.01 22.68 6.64
N SER A 791 35.79 23.24 7.55
CA SER A 791 36.01 24.69 7.61
C SER A 791 36.86 25.17 6.41
N ALA A 792 36.92 26.47 6.22
CA ALA A 792 37.80 27.08 5.22
C ALA A 792 39.30 26.73 5.44
N GLU A 793 39.73 26.48 6.68
CA GLU A 793 41.09 26.05 7.01
C GLU A 793 41.31 24.56 6.64
N ASP A 794 40.31 23.72 6.87
CA ASP A 794 40.37 22.28 6.48
C ASP A 794 40.45 22.11 4.97
N LEU A 795 39.65 22.88 4.22
CA LEU A 795 39.67 22.86 2.74
C LEU A 795 41.01 23.39 2.19
N LYS A 796 41.59 24.44 2.79
CA LYS A 796 42.91 24.91 2.41
C LYS A 796 44.03 23.89 2.74
N GLY A 797 43.86 23.14 3.82
CA GLY A 797 44.74 22.05 4.17
C GLY A 797 44.70 20.88 3.20
N LEU A 798 43.51 20.54 2.73
CA LEU A 798 43.28 19.51 1.70
C LEU A 798 43.89 19.92 0.34
N LEU A 799 43.59 21.15 -0.13
CA LEU A 799 44.16 21.70 -1.38
C LEU A 799 45.67 21.79 -1.39
N LYS A 800 46.31 21.93 -0.22
CA LYS A 800 47.77 22.00 -0.09
C LYS A 800 48.45 20.65 -0.13
N ASN A 801 47.67 19.57 0.13
CA ASN A 801 48.17 18.17 0.17
C ASN A 801 47.73 17.35 -1.07
N MET A 802 46.93 17.90 -1.95
CA MET A 802 46.59 17.37 -3.29
C MET A 802 47.55 17.91 -4.34
#